data_c8bec9af83493a59ba0b4aae1614c9d4
#
_entry.id   c8bec9af83493a59ba0b4aae1614c9d4
#
_cell.length_a   1.000
_cell.length_b   1.000
_cell.length_c   1.000
_cell.angle_alpha   90.00
_cell.angle_beta   90.00
_cell.angle_gamma   90.00
#
_symmetry.space_group_name_H-M   'P 1'
#
loop_
_entity.id
_entity.type
_entity.pdbx_description
1 polymer ?
#
loop_
_entity_poly.entity_id
_entity_poly.type
_entity_poly.pdbx_seq_one_letter_code
_entity_poly.pdbx_strand_id
1 'polypeptide(L)'
;MKKDIENIDLENEEFQNAWKLIRYTHSSVFLTGKAGTGKSTFLRYICANTKKNYVVLAPTGIAAVNVGGQTMHSFFRIPFKPLLPDDPDFAVSRLRQRLKYPKPLCKLIKKLDLIIIDEISMVRADIIDFMDKVLRVYSNNMREPFGGKQLLLVGDIFQLEPVVTADMRDVLRKYYPNSYFFNALAFREFSLVPIELRKIYRQKDSNFISLLDRVRVGQPTANDIAILNTRVGISSENNSSKMVMQLATRRDIVDSVNEQQLDQLPSKEIIYEGIIKGEFPEKSLPTSLELVIKVGAQVVFLKNDIDKRWVNGTIGKVHKATKNRIEIELENGTHHEVEPEIWRNIVYEYDEETHRVIEKEIGSFTQYPLKLAWALTIHKSQGLTFNNVIIDFGQGAFSSGQSYVALSRCTSIDGLVLKSNLNYRDVFVNPSILQYSQEFNNPQLINSAMQWAKADDAYQQAAEEFDKGNYRKAVDEFIEAINSRNELSRPSVSRLISRKLSVISSLKKEVEECHKTIEAHKQRFRELAREYVMMGNDCLHESNDYTPAIANFNKAISLCADFVPAWYGKGLVLMENFEHDEAISAFKKVVELDELNFNAPFQLGNIYMGQGDFYEALNWYLVALSNGEKEPSIHMRLSDLYEKIGDDEQADMHSKLAKKYRNSRKK
;
A
#
# COMPACT_ATOMS: atom_id res chain seq x y z
N MET A 1 8.98 -6.64 -15.99
CA MET A 1 7.69 -6.55 -15.26
C MET A 1 6.65 -5.60 -15.88
N LYS A 2 6.97 -4.39 -16.37
CA LYS A 2 5.93 -3.51 -16.98
C LYS A 2 5.40 -3.97 -18.35
N LYS A 3 6.18 -4.66 -19.18
CA LYS A 3 5.77 -5.09 -20.53
C LYS A 3 4.83 -6.32 -20.59
N ASP A 4 4.75 -7.13 -19.53
CA ASP A 4 3.87 -8.33 -19.50
C ASP A 4 2.42 -8.02 -19.12
N ILE A 5 2.13 -6.76 -18.76
CA ILE A 5 0.81 -6.30 -18.31
C ILE A 5 -0.04 -5.78 -19.47
N GLU A 6 0.57 -5.51 -20.63
CA GLU A 6 -0.12 -4.89 -21.78
C GLU A 6 -1.17 -5.77 -22.50
N ASN A 7 -1.20 -7.09 -22.22
CA ASN A 7 -2.12 -8.04 -22.86
C ASN A 7 -3.12 -8.68 -21.90
N ILE A 8 -3.56 -7.96 -20.87
CA ILE A 8 -4.56 -8.47 -19.93
C ILE A 8 -5.94 -8.16 -20.48
N ASP A 9 -6.78 -9.19 -20.56
CA ASP A 9 -8.21 -9.05 -20.89
C ASP A 9 -8.97 -8.43 -19.72
N LEU A 10 -8.96 -7.10 -19.67
CA LEU A 10 -9.66 -6.32 -18.64
C LEU A 10 -11.18 -6.34 -18.80
N GLU A 11 -11.70 -6.85 -19.93
CA GLU A 11 -13.15 -6.96 -20.18
C GLU A 11 -13.75 -8.25 -19.60
N ASN A 12 -12.89 -9.20 -19.16
CA ASN A 12 -13.36 -10.43 -18.51
C ASN A 12 -14.05 -10.11 -17.18
N GLU A 13 -15.33 -10.50 -17.07
CA GLU A 13 -16.19 -10.18 -15.92
C GLU A 13 -15.65 -10.78 -14.61
N GLU A 14 -15.21 -12.02 -14.62
CA GLU A 14 -14.67 -12.70 -13.44
C GLU A 14 -13.38 -12.00 -12.96
N PHE A 15 -12.55 -11.56 -13.90
CA PHE A 15 -11.37 -10.79 -13.62
C PHE A 15 -11.71 -9.44 -12.96
N GLN A 16 -12.69 -8.71 -13.52
CA GLN A 16 -13.14 -7.44 -12.95
C GLN A 16 -13.74 -7.60 -11.56
N ASN A 17 -14.56 -8.65 -11.35
CA ASN A 17 -15.17 -8.93 -10.06
C ASN A 17 -14.11 -9.22 -9.00
N ALA A 18 -13.12 -10.06 -9.29
CA ALA A 18 -12.02 -10.35 -8.39
C ALA A 18 -11.20 -9.08 -8.08
N TRP A 19 -10.90 -8.27 -9.12
CA TRP A 19 -10.15 -7.01 -8.94
C TRP A 19 -10.89 -6.01 -8.06
N LYS A 20 -12.19 -5.79 -8.32
CA LYS A 20 -13.02 -4.88 -7.51
C LYS A 20 -13.07 -5.31 -6.05
N LEU A 21 -13.25 -6.62 -5.78
CA LEU A 21 -13.25 -7.15 -4.42
C LEU A 21 -11.91 -6.91 -3.72
N ILE A 22 -10.79 -7.16 -4.38
CA ILE A 22 -9.46 -6.96 -3.79
C ILE A 22 -9.16 -5.47 -3.57
N ARG A 23 -9.53 -4.62 -4.51
CA ARG A 23 -9.22 -3.19 -4.45
C ARG A 23 -10.08 -2.42 -3.45
N TYR A 24 -11.38 -2.65 -3.46
CA TYR A 24 -12.36 -1.81 -2.78
C TYR A 24 -12.97 -2.44 -1.53
N THR A 25 -12.65 -3.69 -1.20
CA THR A 25 -13.22 -4.37 -0.05
C THR A 25 -12.17 -4.97 0.87
N HIS A 26 -12.63 -5.46 2.03
CA HIS A 26 -11.89 -6.39 2.89
C HIS A 26 -12.32 -7.85 2.68
N SER A 27 -13.23 -8.13 1.73
CA SER A 27 -13.69 -9.48 1.42
C SER A 27 -12.55 -10.28 0.81
N SER A 28 -12.29 -11.46 1.35
CA SER A 28 -11.26 -12.35 0.84
C SER A 28 -11.74 -13.13 -0.37
N VAL A 29 -10.84 -13.36 -1.30
CA VAL A 29 -11.14 -13.99 -2.59
C VAL A 29 -10.34 -15.27 -2.75
N PHE A 30 -11.02 -16.34 -3.15
CA PHE A 30 -10.39 -17.50 -3.71
C PHE A 30 -10.50 -17.45 -5.24
N LEU A 31 -9.38 -17.17 -5.91
CA LEU A 31 -9.30 -17.15 -7.36
C LEU A 31 -8.87 -18.51 -7.89
N THR A 32 -9.77 -19.17 -8.56
CA THR A 32 -9.55 -20.47 -9.17
C THR A 32 -9.72 -20.42 -10.69
N GLY A 33 -9.52 -21.55 -11.34
CA GLY A 33 -9.71 -21.71 -12.78
C GLY A 33 -8.77 -22.76 -13.34
N LYS A 34 -9.09 -23.24 -14.53
CA LYS A 34 -8.38 -24.28 -15.27
C LYS A 34 -6.93 -23.87 -15.56
N ALA A 35 -6.12 -24.82 -15.98
CA ALA A 35 -4.79 -24.51 -16.50
C ALA A 35 -4.91 -23.55 -17.70
N GLY A 36 -4.12 -22.46 -17.71
CA GLY A 36 -4.13 -21.50 -18.82
C GLY A 36 -5.22 -20.42 -18.79
N THR A 37 -5.97 -20.25 -17.69
CA THR A 37 -7.00 -19.20 -17.56
C THR A 37 -6.47 -17.85 -17.09
N GLY A 38 -5.15 -17.70 -16.90
CA GLY A 38 -4.57 -16.40 -16.57
C GLY A 38 -4.42 -16.08 -15.08
N LYS A 39 -4.55 -17.06 -14.17
CA LYS A 39 -4.38 -16.86 -12.70
C LYS A 39 -3.09 -16.13 -12.33
N SER A 40 -1.95 -16.60 -12.83
CA SER A 40 -0.64 -15.96 -12.54
C SER A 40 -0.50 -14.57 -13.17
N THR A 41 -1.20 -14.32 -14.28
CA THR A 41 -1.29 -12.99 -14.91
C THR A 41 -2.10 -12.04 -14.05
N PHE A 42 -3.23 -12.50 -13.52
CA PHE A 42 -4.03 -11.76 -12.56
C PHE A 42 -3.23 -11.41 -11.29
N LEU A 43 -2.51 -12.38 -10.73
CA LEU A 43 -1.67 -12.15 -9.55
C LEU A 43 -0.65 -11.03 -9.80
N ARG A 44 0.07 -11.08 -10.93
CA ARG A 44 1.02 -10.01 -11.32
C ARG A 44 0.34 -8.66 -11.48
N TYR A 45 -0.86 -8.64 -12.06
CA TYR A 45 -1.64 -7.42 -12.20
C TYR A 45 -2.02 -6.81 -10.84
N ILE A 46 -2.49 -7.62 -9.89
CA ILE A 46 -2.81 -7.17 -8.53
C ILE A 46 -1.57 -6.58 -7.86
N CYS A 47 -0.44 -7.29 -7.87
CA CYS A 47 0.81 -6.82 -7.26
C CYS A 47 1.28 -5.48 -7.84
N ALA A 48 1.06 -5.24 -9.13
CA ALA A 48 1.45 -4.00 -9.80
C ALA A 48 0.51 -2.81 -9.55
N ASN A 49 -0.77 -3.07 -9.26
CA ASN A 49 -1.80 -2.02 -9.24
C ASN A 49 -2.44 -1.80 -7.86
N THR A 50 -2.23 -2.68 -6.89
CA THR A 50 -2.79 -2.50 -5.54
C THR A 50 -2.01 -1.43 -4.76
N LYS A 51 -2.75 -0.65 -3.97
CA LYS A 51 -2.17 0.29 -3.00
C LYS A 51 -2.02 -0.32 -1.60
N LYS A 52 -2.54 -1.54 -1.39
CA LYS A 52 -2.49 -2.26 -0.12
C LYS A 52 -1.07 -2.73 0.18
N ASN A 53 -0.70 -2.74 1.45
CA ASN A 53 0.51 -3.40 1.91
C ASN A 53 0.32 -4.91 1.84
N TYR A 54 1.04 -5.59 0.98
CA TYR A 54 0.84 -7.01 0.71
C TYR A 54 2.12 -7.83 0.83
N VAL A 55 1.94 -9.14 0.97
CA VAL A 55 2.98 -10.15 0.80
C VAL A 55 2.48 -11.24 -0.14
N VAL A 56 3.39 -11.82 -0.94
CA VAL A 56 3.11 -12.97 -1.79
C VAL A 56 3.78 -14.19 -1.20
N LEU A 57 2.99 -15.22 -0.94
CA LEU A 57 3.44 -16.45 -0.32
C LEU A 57 3.12 -17.64 -1.20
N ALA A 58 3.89 -18.73 -1.06
CA ALA A 58 3.61 -19.99 -1.73
C ALA A 58 3.96 -21.18 -0.83
N PRO A 59 3.38 -22.38 -1.06
CA PRO A 59 3.66 -23.56 -0.24
C PRO A 59 5.06 -24.15 -0.46
N THR A 60 5.63 -23.98 -1.64
CA THR A 60 6.94 -24.56 -2.00
C THR A 60 7.96 -23.49 -2.39
N GLY A 61 9.26 -23.80 -2.23
CA GLY A 61 10.34 -22.88 -2.61
C GLY A 61 10.30 -22.50 -4.10
N ILE A 62 10.08 -23.48 -4.97
CA ILE A 62 10.00 -23.24 -6.42
C ILE A 62 8.82 -22.33 -6.77
N ALA A 63 7.64 -22.58 -6.20
CA ALA A 63 6.47 -21.73 -6.43
C ALA A 63 6.72 -20.30 -5.90
N ALA A 64 7.32 -20.15 -4.72
CA ALA A 64 7.67 -18.86 -4.15
C ALA A 64 8.63 -18.06 -5.05
N VAL A 65 9.66 -18.71 -5.55
CA VAL A 65 10.63 -18.09 -6.49
C VAL A 65 9.95 -17.66 -7.80
N ASN A 66 9.04 -18.49 -8.34
CA ASN A 66 8.33 -18.21 -9.60
C ASN A 66 7.41 -16.99 -9.51
N VAL A 67 6.82 -16.75 -8.35
CA VAL A 67 5.94 -15.58 -8.12
C VAL A 67 6.68 -14.37 -7.56
N GLY A 68 7.98 -14.49 -7.29
CA GLY A 68 8.76 -13.44 -6.64
C GLY A 68 8.34 -13.22 -5.20
N GLY A 69 8.00 -14.29 -4.49
CA GLY A 69 7.49 -14.27 -3.12
C GLY A 69 8.34 -15.07 -2.14
N GLN A 70 7.77 -15.35 -0.98
CA GLN A 70 8.37 -16.12 0.10
C GLN A 70 7.56 -17.39 0.38
N THR A 71 8.20 -18.44 0.94
CA THR A 71 7.43 -19.63 1.34
C THR A 71 6.63 -19.35 2.61
N MET A 72 5.40 -19.90 2.69
CA MET A 72 4.57 -19.83 3.90
C MET A 72 5.32 -20.34 5.14
N HIS A 73 6.06 -21.45 4.99
CA HIS A 73 6.84 -22.03 6.08
C HIS A 73 7.90 -21.07 6.61
N SER A 74 8.60 -20.35 5.74
CA SER A 74 9.59 -19.35 6.13
C SER A 74 8.94 -18.13 6.79
N PHE A 75 7.89 -17.59 6.16
CA PHE A 75 7.23 -16.38 6.64
C PHE A 75 6.61 -16.56 8.03
N PHE A 76 5.79 -17.63 8.19
CA PHE A 76 5.12 -17.93 9.45
C PHE A 76 5.94 -18.84 10.39
N ARG A 77 7.17 -19.22 10.02
CA ARG A 77 8.00 -20.17 10.77
C ARG A 77 7.24 -21.45 11.14
N ILE A 78 6.53 -22.00 10.15
CA ILE A 78 5.69 -23.19 10.32
C ILE A 78 6.57 -24.41 10.59
N PRO A 79 6.38 -25.14 11.68
CA PRO A 79 7.11 -26.39 11.91
C PRO A 79 6.62 -27.50 10.98
N PHE A 80 7.53 -28.43 10.63
CA PHE A 80 7.23 -29.58 9.77
C PHE A 80 6.56 -30.72 10.54
N LYS A 81 5.42 -30.43 11.20
CA LYS A 81 4.57 -31.39 11.93
C LYS A 81 3.09 -31.07 11.68
N PRO A 82 2.14 -31.98 12.01
CA PRO A 82 0.73 -31.62 12.06
C PRO A 82 0.49 -30.51 13.06
N LEU A 83 -0.32 -29.52 12.68
CA LEU A 83 -0.66 -28.35 13.50
C LEU A 83 -2.07 -28.51 14.03
N LEU A 84 -2.20 -29.08 15.21
CA LEU A 84 -3.51 -29.40 15.78
C LEU A 84 -4.15 -28.15 16.39
N PRO A 85 -5.49 -28.01 16.27
CA PRO A 85 -6.21 -26.88 16.86
C PRO A 85 -6.04 -26.77 18.38
N ASP A 86 -5.90 -27.89 19.08
CA ASP A 86 -5.77 -28.03 20.52
C ASP A 86 -4.32 -28.24 21.00
N ASP A 87 -3.31 -28.17 20.12
CA ASP A 87 -1.90 -28.28 20.50
C ASP A 87 -1.53 -27.18 21.51
N PRO A 88 -1.17 -27.57 22.77
CA PRO A 88 -0.83 -26.60 23.83
C PRO A 88 0.34 -25.66 23.45
N ASP A 89 1.26 -26.11 22.59
CA ASP A 89 2.39 -25.33 22.11
C ASP A 89 1.94 -24.15 21.25
N PHE A 90 0.80 -24.31 20.56
CA PHE A 90 0.21 -23.31 19.68
C PHE A 90 -1.09 -22.71 20.23
N ALA A 91 -1.32 -22.84 21.53
CA ALA A 91 -2.35 -22.10 22.21
C ALA A 91 -2.06 -20.58 22.11
N VAL A 92 -3.10 -19.78 21.92
CA VAL A 92 -3.00 -18.31 21.73
C VAL A 92 -2.14 -17.65 22.81
N SER A 93 -2.27 -18.08 24.06
CA SER A 93 -1.52 -17.55 25.20
C SER A 93 -0.02 -17.85 25.14
N ARG A 94 0.39 -18.93 24.50
CA ARG A 94 1.81 -19.39 24.42
C ARG A 94 2.47 -19.06 23.08
N LEU A 95 1.69 -18.73 22.05
CA LEU A 95 2.17 -18.58 20.67
C LEU A 95 3.32 -17.58 20.55
N ARG A 96 3.26 -16.43 21.25
CA ARG A 96 4.34 -15.44 21.24
C ARG A 96 5.64 -15.95 21.86
N GLN A 97 5.55 -16.74 22.93
CA GLN A 97 6.71 -17.33 23.60
C GLN A 97 7.36 -18.40 22.73
N ARG A 98 6.55 -19.16 21.99
CA ARG A 98 6.99 -20.28 21.17
C ARG A 98 7.64 -19.82 19.85
N LEU A 99 6.99 -18.92 19.12
CA LEU A 99 7.48 -18.49 17.80
C LEU A 99 8.59 -17.44 17.86
N LYS A 100 8.62 -16.59 18.89
CA LYS A 100 9.64 -15.55 19.11
C LYS A 100 9.98 -14.78 17.84
N TYR A 101 8.96 -14.23 17.18
CA TYR A 101 9.19 -13.45 15.96
C TYR A 101 10.04 -12.20 16.22
N PRO A 102 10.99 -11.89 15.33
CA PRO A 102 11.78 -10.68 15.44
C PRO A 102 10.88 -9.44 15.29
N LYS A 103 11.29 -8.33 15.92
CA LYS A 103 10.53 -7.07 15.93
C LYS A 103 10.10 -6.60 14.52
N PRO A 104 10.96 -6.66 13.46
CA PRO A 104 10.57 -6.28 12.11
C PRO A 104 9.41 -7.11 11.58
N LEU A 105 9.42 -8.45 11.74
CA LEU A 105 8.33 -9.31 11.28
C LEU A 105 7.02 -9.02 12.05
N CYS A 106 7.10 -8.80 13.36
CA CYS A 106 5.92 -8.41 14.16
C CYS A 106 5.31 -7.09 13.65
N LYS A 107 6.17 -6.13 13.28
CA LYS A 107 5.75 -4.84 12.74
C LYS A 107 5.14 -5.00 11.35
N LEU A 108 5.77 -5.78 10.49
CA LEU A 108 5.27 -6.12 9.17
C LEU A 108 3.85 -6.72 9.27
N ILE A 109 3.65 -7.78 10.07
CA ILE A 109 2.35 -8.43 10.22
C ILE A 109 1.26 -7.44 10.66
N LYS A 110 1.57 -6.49 11.55
CA LYS A 110 0.61 -5.46 11.97
C LYS A 110 0.18 -4.54 10.84
N LYS A 111 1.09 -4.25 9.90
CA LYS A 111 0.91 -3.27 8.83
C LYS A 111 0.40 -3.87 7.52
N LEU A 112 0.40 -5.20 7.40
CA LEU A 112 -0.18 -5.87 6.24
C LEU A 112 -1.68 -5.60 6.14
N ASP A 113 -2.13 -5.39 4.90
CA ASP A 113 -3.54 -5.29 4.52
C ASP A 113 -3.99 -6.53 3.76
N LEU A 114 -3.12 -7.09 2.91
CA LEU A 114 -3.44 -8.19 2.00
C LEU A 114 -2.36 -9.28 2.08
N ILE A 115 -2.81 -10.53 2.16
CA ILE A 115 -1.94 -11.72 2.07
C ILE A 115 -2.35 -12.49 0.82
N ILE A 116 -1.42 -12.66 -0.10
CA ILE A 116 -1.61 -13.40 -1.35
C ILE A 116 -0.94 -14.76 -1.18
N ILE A 117 -1.66 -15.84 -1.47
CA ILE A 117 -1.12 -17.21 -1.43
C ILE A 117 -1.36 -17.85 -2.79
N ASP A 118 -0.27 -18.10 -3.52
CA ASP A 118 -0.31 -18.87 -4.77
C ASP A 118 -0.22 -20.37 -4.51
N GLU A 119 -0.70 -21.18 -5.47
CA GLU A 119 -0.77 -22.64 -5.37
C GLU A 119 -1.44 -23.14 -4.09
N ILE A 120 -2.57 -22.50 -3.72
CA ILE A 120 -3.30 -22.79 -2.47
C ILE A 120 -3.80 -24.24 -2.39
N SER A 121 -4.01 -24.91 -3.54
CA SER A 121 -4.42 -26.32 -3.60
C SER A 121 -3.49 -27.26 -2.84
N MET A 122 -2.20 -26.90 -2.72
CA MET A 122 -1.19 -27.66 -2.01
C MET A 122 -1.12 -27.36 -0.51
N VAL A 123 -1.91 -26.42 -0.01
CA VAL A 123 -1.90 -25.99 1.40
C VAL A 123 -2.93 -26.76 2.21
N ARG A 124 -2.50 -27.32 3.34
CA ARG A 124 -3.38 -28.07 4.26
C ARG A 124 -4.21 -27.14 5.12
N ALA A 125 -5.40 -27.63 5.52
CA ALA A 125 -6.32 -26.92 6.40
C ALA A 125 -5.70 -26.50 7.75
N ASP A 126 -4.90 -27.36 8.36
CA ASP A 126 -4.21 -27.08 9.62
C ASP A 126 -3.20 -25.93 9.52
N ILE A 127 -2.57 -25.77 8.35
CA ILE A 127 -1.67 -24.63 8.07
C ILE A 127 -2.45 -23.33 8.02
N ILE A 128 -3.65 -23.33 7.42
CA ILE A 128 -4.52 -22.14 7.36
C ILE A 128 -4.97 -21.73 8.76
N ASP A 129 -5.39 -22.69 9.60
CA ASP A 129 -5.80 -22.40 10.97
C ASP A 129 -4.63 -21.91 11.83
N PHE A 130 -3.44 -22.44 11.62
CA PHE A 130 -2.23 -21.93 12.27
C PHE A 130 -1.94 -20.49 11.84
N MET A 131 -2.05 -20.20 10.54
CA MET A 131 -1.90 -18.85 10.01
C MET A 131 -2.91 -17.87 10.61
N ASP A 132 -4.18 -18.28 10.73
CA ASP A 132 -5.21 -17.50 11.42
C ASP A 132 -4.80 -17.13 12.85
N LYS A 133 -4.42 -18.14 13.65
CA LYS A 133 -3.96 -17.93 15.03
C LYS A 133 -2.79 -16.95 15.11
N VAL A 134 -1.78 -17.12 14.26
CA VAL A 134 -0.60 -16.24 14.21
C VAL A 134 -1.01 -14.82 13.88
N LEU A 135 -1.82 -14.63 12.84
CA LEU A 135 -2.25 -13.30 12.41
C LEU A 135 -3.10 -12.60 13.47
N ARG A 136 -4.04 -13.29 14.11
CA ARG A 136 -4.83 -12.72 15.22
C ARG A 136 -3.92 -12.23 16.36
N VAL A 137 -2.96 -13.06 16.78
CA VAL A 137 -2.06 -12.74 17.90
C VAL A 137 -1.11 -11.58 17.58
N TYR A 138 -0.46 -11.62 16.40
CA TYR A 138 0.56 -10.64 16.06
C TYR A 138 0.00 -9.34 15.48
N SER A 139 -1.24 -9.33 14.95
CA SER A 139 -1.97 -8.11 14.61
C SER A 139 -2.63 -7.44 15.82
N ASN A 140 -2.61 -8.09 16.99
CA ASN A 140 -3.38 -7.69 18.19
C ASN A 140 -4.90 -7.58 17.92
N ASN A 141 -5.42 -8.37 17.00
CA ASN A 141 -6.83 -8.41 16.64
C ASN A 141 -7.36 -9.84 16.75
N MET A 142 -7.72 -10.22 17.97
CA MET A 142 -8.21 -11.58 18.30
C MET A 142 -9.64 -11.83 17.83
N ARG A 143 -10.41 -10.78 17.54
CA ARG A 143 -11.85 -10.88 17.24
C ARG A 143 -12.13 -11.21 15.77
N GLU A 144 -11.27 -10.73 14.89
CA GLU A 144 -11.47 -10.91 13.44
C GLU A 144 -10.59 -12.05 12.91
N PRO A 145 -11.14 -12.93 12.08
CA PRO A 145 -10.36 -13.95 11.39
C PRO A 145 -9.15 -13.36 10.65
N PHE A 146 -8.04 -14.07 10.67
CA PHE A 146 -6.77 -13.66 10.10
C PHE A 146 -6.27 -12.29 10.62
N GLY A 147 -6.72 -11.88 11.82
CA GLY A 147 -6.39 -10.60 12.40
C GLY A 147 -6.92 -9.40 11.60
N GLY A 148 -8.00 -9.58 10.83
CA GLY A 148 -8.61 -8.58 9.97
C GLY A 148 -7.85 -8.35 8.64
N LYS A 149 -6.95 -9.27 8.24
CA LYS A 149 -6.24 -9.18 6.96
C LYS A 149 -7.10 -9.79 5.85
N GLN A 150 -7.08 -9.14 4.68
CA GLN A 150 -7.69 -9.69 3.48
C GLN A 150 -6.82 -10.81 2.90
N LEU A 151 -7.44 -11.88 2.41
CA LEU A 151 -6.74 -12.97 1.72
C LEU A 151 -7.08 -12.96 0.23
N LEU A 152 -6.06 -13.17 -0.60
CA LEU A 152 -6.20 -13.59 -1.99
C LEU A 152 -5.55 -14.97 -2.12
N LEU A 153 -6.38 -16.00 -2.21
CA LEU A 153 -5.95 -17.38 -2.38
C LEU A 153 -6.05 -17.73 -3.87
N VAL A 154 -4.94 -18.18 -4.48
CA VAL A 154 -4.86 -18.45 -5.92
C VAL A 154 -4.49 -19.92 -6.12
N GLY A 155 -5.22 -20.63 -6.97
CA GLY A 155 -4.94 -22.04 -7.28
C GLY A 155 -6.09 -22.76 -7.95
N ASP A 156 -5.87 -24.01 -8.35
CA ASP A 156 -6.90 -24.89 -8.92
C ASP A 156 -7.07 -26.11 -8.01
N ILE A 157 -8.19 -26.17 -7.27
CA ILE A 157 -8.46 -27.27 -6.31
C ILE A 157 -8.67 -28.62 -6.97
N PHE A 158 -8.92 -28.66 -8.28
CA PHE A 158 -8.99 -29.89 -9.04
C PHE A 158 -7.61 -30.45 -9.44
N GLN A 159 -6.55 -29.70 -9.18
CA GLN A 159 -5.19 -30.20 -9.33
C GLN A 159 -4.79 -31.08 -8.12
N LEU A 160 -3.49 -31.18 -7.85
CA LEU A 160 -3.00 -32.06 -6.81
C LEU A 160 -3.46 -31.64 -5.42
N GLU A 161 -3.86 -32.61 -4.62
CA GLU A 161 -4.19 -32.42 -3.23
C GLU A 161 -2.93 -32.16 -2.36
N PRO A 162 -3.11 -31.55 -1.17
CA PRO A 162 -2.02 -31.37 -0.23
C PRO A 162 -1.36 -32.70 0.16
N VAL A 163 -0.04 -32.72 0.19
CA VAL A 163 0.71 -33.93 0.57
C VAL A 163 0.56 -34.17 2.07
N VAL A 164 0.00 -35.34 2.45
CA VAL A 164 -0.21 -35.77 3.82
C VAL A 164 0.30 -37.19 3.97
N THR A 165 1.27 -37.42 4.86
CA THR A 165 1.73 -38.77 5.19
C THR A 165 0.64 -39.56 5.90
N ALA A 166 0.71 -40.90 5.89
CA ALA A 166 -0.29 -41.74 6.53
C ALA A 166 -0.46 -41.38 8.01
N ASP A 167 0.64 -41.22 8.74
CA ASP A 167 0.62 -40.86 10.18
C ASP A 167 -0.04 -39.49 10.43
N MET A 168 0.23 -38.51 9.57
CA MET A 168 -0.43 -37.19 9.67
C MET A 168 -1.92 -37.28 9.37
N ARG A 169 -2.31 -38.11 8.42
CA ARG A 169 -3.71 -38.25 7.99
C ARG A 169 -4.61 -38.71 9.13
N ASP A 170 -4.18 -39.71 9.89
CA ASP A 170 -4.96 -40.28 10.99
C ASP A 170 -5.14 -39.28 12.14
N VAL A 171 -4.13 -38.44 12.37
CA VAL A 171 -4.20 -37.40 13.39
C VAL A 171 -5.09 -36.25 12.93
N LEU A 172 -4.94 -35.76 11.70
CA LEU A 172 -5.69 -34.61 11.16
C LEU A 172 -7.19 -34.91 10.94
N ARG A 173 -7.55 -36.19 10.63
CA ARG A 173 -8.95 -36.62 10.44
C ARG A 173 -9.84 -36.38 11.67
N LYS A 174 -9.25 -36.28 12.87
CA LYS A 174 -10.01 -35.97 14.10
C LYS A 174 -10.60 -34.56 14.11
N TYR A 175 -10.00 -33.64 13.35
CA TYR A 175 -10.34 -32.21 13.34
C TYR A 175 -10.89 -31.74 12.00
N TYR A 176 -10.45 -32.32 10.89
CA TYR A 176 -10.76 -31.92 9.53
C TYR A 176 -11.36 -33.08 8.73
N PRO A 177 -12.47 -32.89 8.01
CA PRO A 177 -13.05 -33.90 7.13
C PRO A 177 -12.06 -34.40 6.08
N ASN A 178 -11.21 -33.48 5.59
CA ASN A 178 -10.09 -33.76 4.69
C ASN A 178 -9.03 -32.65 4.82
N SER A 179 -7.93 -32.75 4.11
CA SER A 179 -6.78 -31.86 4.24
C SER A 179 -6.84 -30.59 3.39
N TYR A 180 -7.86 -30.39 2.57
CA TYR A 180 -7.95 -29.19 1.72
C TYR A 180 -8.14 -27.92 2.53
N PHE A 181 -7.50 -26.84 2.08
CA PHE A 181 -7.50 -25.55 2.76
C PHE A 181 -8.88 -25.02 3.12
N PHE A 182 -9.88 -25.24 2.25
CA PHE A 182 -11.26 -24.74 2.47
C PHE A 182 -12.00 -25.45 3.62
N ASN A 183 -11.44 -26.52 4.19
CA ASN A 183 -11.92 -27.16 5.41
C ASN A 183 -11.27 -26.62 6.70
N ALA A 184 -10.46 -25.58 6.59
CA ALA A 184 -9.93 -24.91 7.78
C ALA A 184 -11.05 -24.37 8.65
N LEU A 185 -10.90 -24.49 9.98
CA LEU A 185 -11.90 -24.06 10.94
C LEU A 185 -12.12 -22.54 10.90
N ALA A 186 -11.08 -21.78 10.57
CA ALA A 186 -11.14 -20.32 10.39
C ALA A 186 -12.19 -19.89 9.37
N PHE A 187 -12.43 -20.67 8.32
CA PHE A 187 -13.44 -20.35 7.30
C PHE A 187 -14.90 -20.59 7.76
N ARG A 188 -15.13 -21.13 8.94
CA ARG A 188 -16.49 -21.17 9.53
C ARG A 188 -16.94 -19.80 10.02
N GLU A 189 -16.01 -18.95 10.39
CA GLU A 189 -16.24 -17.59 10.88
C GLU A 189 -16.02 -16.52 9.79
N PHE A 190 -15.67 -16.93 8.57
CA PHE A 190 -15.11 -16.04 7.56
C PHE A 190 -15.61 -16.42 6.17
N SER A 191 -16.20 -15.46 5.48
CA SER A 191 -16.71 -15.69 4.12
C SER A 191 -15.61 -15.48 3.09
N LEU A 192 -15.32 -16.53 2.33
CA LEU A 192 -14.40 -16.52 1.19
C LEU A 192 -15.23 -16.48 -0.08
N VAL A 193 -14.95 -15.54 -1.00
CA VAL A 193 -15.67 -15.42 -2.27
C VAL A 193 -14.90 -16.18 -3.34
N PRO A 194 -15.39 -17.35 -3.79
CA PRO A 194 -14.72 -18.14 -4.81
C PRO A 194 -15.09 -17.64 -6.22
N ILE A 195 -14.08 -17.19 -6.97
CA ILE A 195 -14.22 -16.73 -8.36
C ILE A 195 -13.41 -17.66 -9.26
N GLU A 196 -14.08 -18.28 -10.22
CA GLU A 196 -13.47 -19.14 -11.22
C GLU A 196 -13.28 -18.39 -12.54
N LEU A 197 -12.03 -18.23 -12.98
CA LEU A 197 -11.71 -17.74 -14.33
C LEU A 197 -12.03 -18.84 -15.36
N ARG A 198 -12.98 -18.58 -16.26
CA ARG A 198 -13.48 -19.58 -17.22
C ARG A 198 -12.78 -19.52 -18.57
N LYS A 199 -12.36 -18.32 -19.01
CA LYS A 199 -11.73 -18.11 -20.32
C LYS A 199 -10.33 -18.71 -20.36
N ILE A 200 -10.09 -19.61 -21.32
CA ILE A 200 -8.81 -20.29 -21.51
C ILE A 200 -8.02 -19.55 -22.60
N TYR A 201 -6.76 -19.23 -22.32
CA TYR A 201 -5.88 -18.51 -23.24
C TYR A 201 -4.77 -19.38 -23.83
N ARG A 202 -4.54 -20.58 -23.27
CA ARG A 202 -3.38 -21.45 -23.56
C ARG A 202 -3.66 -22.49 -24.64
N GLN A 203 -4.80 -23.15 -24.60
CA GLN A 203 -5.15 -24.27 -25.48
C GLN A 203 -6.10 -23.80 -26.58
N LYS A 204 -5.94 -24.35 -27.81
CA LYS A 204 -6.74 -23.98 -28.99
C LYS A 204 -7.67 -25.08 -29.47
N ASP A 205 -7.42 -26.36 -29.07
CA ASP A 205 -8.25 -27.51 -29.45
C ASP A 205 -9.48 -27.63 -28.54
N SER A 206 -10.63 -27.28 -29.06
CA SER A 206 -11.90 -27.29 -28.32
C SER A 206 -12.33 -28.69 -27.85
N ASN A 207 -12.00 -29.73 -28.61
CA ASN A 207 -12.37 -31.10 -28.27
C ASN A 207 -11.51 -31.60 -27.11
N PHE A 208 -10.21 -31.32 -27.15
CA PHE A 208 -9.30 -31.66 -26.07
C PHE A 208 -9.61 -30.89 -24.81
N ILE A 209 -9.93 -29.58 -24.90
CA ILE A 209 -10.40 -28.77 -23.78
C ILE A 209 -11.61 -29.41 -23.11
N SER A 210 -12.65 -29.77 -23.91
CA SER A 210 -13.87 -30.38 -23.39
C SER A 210 -13.64 -31.75 -22.74
N LEU A 211 -12.71 -32.53 -23.26
CA LEU A 211 -12.27 -33.80 -22.67
C LEU A 211 -11.58 -33.54 -21.32
N LEU A 212 -10.61 -32.60 -21.28
CA LEU A 212 -9.92 -32.24 -20.04
C LEU A 212 -10.88 -31.70 -18.98
N ASP A 213 -11.96 -31.02 -19.37
CA ASP A 213 -12.97 -30.52 -18.44
C ASP A 213 -13.71 -31.67 -17.73
N ARG A 214 -14.07 -32.71 -18.47
CA ARG A 214 -14.71 -33.89 -17.89
C ARG A 214 -13.73 -34.68 -17.00
N VAL A 215 -12.49 -34.81 -17.44
CA VAL A 215 -11.43 -35.43 -16.61
C VAL A 215 -11.19 -34.63 -15.34
N ARG A 216 -11.20 -33.29 -15.42
CA ARG A 216 -11.00 -32.38 -14.27
C ARG A 216 -12.01 -32.63 -13.17
N VAL A 217 -13.27 -32.81 -13.54
CA VAL A 217 -14.36 -33.07 -12.57
C VAL A 217 -14.55 -34.56 -12.24
N GLY A 218 -13.67 -35.43 -12.74
CA GLY A 218 -13.75 -36.88 -12.49
C GLY A 218 -14.91 -37.60 -13.17
N GLN A 219 -15.43 -37.03 -14.26
CA GLN A 219 -16.59 -37.58 -15.02
C GLN A 219 -16.25 -37.76 -16.50
N PRO A 220 -15.19 -38.50 -16.86
CA PRO A 220 -14.92 -38.81 -18.26
C PRO A 220 -15.99 -39.74 -18.82
N THR A 221 -16.37 -39.52 -20.07
CA THR A 221 -17.22 -40.46 -20.78
C THR A 221 -16.44 -41.69 -21.26
N ALA A 222 -17.16 -42.77 -21.66
CA ALA A 222 -16.52 -43.95 -22.26
C ALA A 222 -15.72 -43.57 -23.52
N ASN A 223 -16.27 -42.62 -24.31
CA ASN A 223 -15.59 -42.12 -25.49
C ASN A 223 -14.29 -41.36 -25.13
N ASP A 224 -14.26 -40.56 -24.04
CA ASP A 224 -13.06 -39.85 -23.61
C ASP A 224 -11.96 -40.81 -23.27
N ILE A 225 -12.26 -41.84 -22.47
CA ILE A 225 -11.31 -42.89 -22.13
C ILE A 225 -10.82 -43.61 -23.37
N ALA A 226 -11.73 -43.96 -24.30
CA ALA A 226 -11.38 -44.60 -25.58
C ALA A 226 -10.44 -43.72 -26.41
N ILE A 227 -10.76 -42.42 -26.55
CA ILE A 227 -9.91 -41.45 -27.26
C ILE A 227 -8.54 -41.35 -26.62
N LEU A 228 -8.45 -41.21 -25.28
CA LEU A 228 -7.13 -41.18 -24.57
C LEU A 228 -6.38 -42.48 -24.80
N ASN A 229 -7.03 -43.64 -24.75
CA ASN A 229 -6.38 -44.92 -24.92
C ASN A 229 -5.95 -45.20 -26.37
N THR A 230 -6.46 -44.49 -27.38
CA THR A 230 -5.88 -44.53 -28.73
C THR A 230 -4.44 -43.99 -28.74
N ARG A 231 -4.03 -43.26 -27.69
CA ARG A 231 -2.69 -42.69 -27.55
C ARG A 231 -1.68 -43.63 -26.86
N VAL A 232 -2.12 -44.84 -26.52
CA VAL A 232 -1.25 -45.86 -25.89
C VAL A 232 -0.35 -46.52 -26.94
N GLY A 233 0.96 -46.60 -26.64
CA GLY A 233 1.90 -47.33 -27.43
C GLY A 233 2.14 -46.75 -28.84
N ILE A 234 1.68 -45.55 -29.13
CA ILE A 234 2.05 -44.89 -30.38
C ILE A 234 3.56 -44.70 -30.33
N SER A 235 4.27 -45.52 -31.13
CA SER A 235 5.71 -45.40 -31.25
C SER A 235 6.02 -44.00 -31.81
N SER A 236 6.86 -43.27 -31.12
CA SER A 236 7.41 -42.00 -31.60
C SER A 236 8.41 -42.23 -32.75
N GLU A 237 8.42 -43.40 -33.35
CA GLU A 237 9.39 -43.79 -34.38
C GLU A 237 9.36 -42.91 -35.63
N ASN A 238 8.22 -42.26 -35.91
CA ASN A 238 8.15 -41.26 -36.98
C ASN A 238 8.60 -39.84 -36.56
N ASN A 239 9.10 -39.67 -35.34
CA ASN A 239 9.40 -38.34 -34.76
C ASN A 239 10.76 -38.31 -34.04
N SER A 240 11.79 -38.98 -34.57
CA SER A 240 13.17 -38.97 -34.02
C SER A 240 13.78 -37.54 -33.85
N SER A 241 13.13 -36.52 -34.38
CA SER A 241 13.55 -35.12 -34.23
C SER A 241 12.74 -34.33 -33.19
N LYS A 242 11.64 -34.86 -32.66
CA LYS A 242 10.81 -34.14 -31.70
C LYS A 242 11.31 -34.32 -30.28
N MET A 243 11.38 -33.21 -29.52
CA MET A 243 11.69 -33.25 -28.11
C MET A 243 10.44 -33.69 -27.33
N VAL A 244 10.56 -34.68 -26.49
CA VAL A 244 9.44 -35.29 -25.78
C VAL A 244 9.72 -35.30 -24.28
N MET A 245 8.76 -34.87 -23.48
CA MET A 245 8.81 -34.86 -22.03
C MET A 245 8.11 -36.11 -21.48
N GLN A 246 8.78 -36.93 -20.68
CA GLN A 246 8.11 -38.00 -19.94
C GLN A 246 7.64 -37.48 -18.56
N LEU A 247 6.37 -37.66 -18.23
CA LEU A 247 5.80 -37.40 -16.92
C LEU A 247 5.52 -38.70 -16.19
N ALA A 248 6.05 -38.83 -14.99
CA ALA A 248 5.87 -40.04 -14.18
C ALA A 248 5.30 -39.73 -12.80
N THR A 249 4.60 -40.68 -12.22
CA THR A 249 4.01 -40.57 -10.87
C THR A 249 5.05 -40.60 -9.77
N ARG A 250 6.21 -41.27 -9.99
CA ARG A 250 7.24 -41.56 -8.98
C ARG A 250 8.59 -40.94 -9.35
N ARG A 251 9.31 -40.49 -8.32
CA ARG A 251 10.62 -39.85 -8.47
C ARG A 251 11.71 -40.81 -8.95
N ASP A 252 11.71 -42.03 -8.43
CA ASP A 252 12.69 -43.06 -8.83
C ASP A 252 12.67 -43.39 -10.34
N ILE A 253 11.47 -43.41 -10.95
CA ILE A 253 11.31 -43.57 -12.41
C ILE A 253 11.96 -42.39 -13.15
N VAL A 254 11.71 -41.15 -12.67
CA VAL A 254 12.24 -39.94 -13.28
C VAL A 254 13.76 -39.89 -13.22
N ASP A 255 14.33 -40.17 -12.06
CA ASP A 255 15.76 -40.13 -11.83
C ASP A 255 16.46 -41.21 -12.73
N SER A 256 15.92 -42.43 -12.76
CA SER A 256 16.44 -43.52 -13.64
C SER A 256 16.41 -43.18 -15.14
N VAL A 257 15.29 -42.57 -15.62
CA VAL A 257 15.18 -42.18 -17.03
C VAL A 257 16.18 -41.06 -17.37
N ASN A 258 16.32 -40.05 -16.53
CA ASN A 258 17.24 -38.94 -16.79
C ASN A 258 18.72 -39.41 -16.77
N GLU A 259 19.11 -40.25 -15.82
CA GLU A 259 20.44 -40.80 -15.72
C GLU A 259 20.75 -41.67 -16.94
N GLN A 260 19.87 -42.63 -17.28
CA GLN A 260 20.08 -43.51 -18.43
C GLN A 260 20.22 -42.72 -19.74
N GLN A 261 19.41 -41.72 -19.96
CA GLN A 261 19.46 -40.88 -21.16
C GLN A 261 20.75 -40.04 -21.21
N LEU A 262 21.17 -39.50 -20.07
CA LEU A 262 22.42 -38.74 -19.98
C LEU A 262 23.64 -39.63 -20.25
N ASP A 263 23.67 -40.85 -19.69
CA ASP A 263 24.76 -41.79 -19.86
C ASP A 263 24.92 -42.28 -21.31
N GLN A 264 23.81 -42.44 -22.04
CA GLN A 264 23.80 -42.82 -23.45
C GLN A 264 24.44 -41.78 -24.39
N LEU A 265 24.60 -40.55 -23.95
CA LEU A 265 25.20 -39.50 -24.76
C LEU A 265 26.73 -39.66 -24.81
N PRO A 266 27.32 -39.65 -26.02
CA PRO A 266 28.76 -39.92 -26.19
C PRO A 266 29.65 -38.72 -25.83
N SER A 267 29.09 -37.55 -25.64
CA SER A 267 29.82 -36.32 -25.33
C SER A 267 30.30 -36.29 -23.87
N LYS A 268 31.38 -35.54 -23.63
CA LYS A 268 31.92 -35.34 -22.27
C LYS A 268 30.94 -34.49 -21.43
N GLU A 269 30.92 -34.82 -20.16
CA GLU A 269 30.21 -34.03 -19.15
C GLU A 269 30.89 -32.69 -18.94
N ILE A 270 30.06 -31.66 -18.81
CA ILE A 270 30.48 -30.33 -18.40
C ILE A 270 29.63 -29.97 -17.18
N ILE A 271 30.31 -29.60 -16.12
CA ILE A 271 29.67 -29.21 -14.84
C ILE A 271 29.68 -27.70 -14.76
N TYR A 272 28.50 -27.13 -14.51
CA TYR A 272 28.32 -25.70 -14.23
C TYR A 272 27.98 -25.55 -12.77
N GLU A 273 28.88 -24.90 -12.03
CA GLU A 273 28.69 -24.64 -10.61
C GLU A 273 27.82 -23.37 -10.43
N GLY A 274 26.73 -23.51 -9.69
CA GLY A 274 25.87 -22.39 -9.29
C GLY A 274 26.51 -21.58 -8.18
N ILE A 275 26.25 -20.28 -8.16
CA ILE A 275 26.79 -19.34 -7.16
C ILE A 275 25.69 -18.96 -6.21
N ILE A 276 25.85 -19.27 -4.93
CA ILE A 276 24.97 -18.81 -3.86
C ILE A 276 25.64 -17.61 -3.18
N LYS A 277 24.92 -16.50 -3.04
CA LYS A 277 25.29 -15.33 -2.25
C LYS A 277 24.26 -15.11 -1.15
N GLY A 278 24.71 -14.89 0.07
CA GLY A 278 23.82 -14.74 1.23
C GLY A 278 23.06 -16.02 1.58
N GLU A 279 21.82 -15.89 2.02
CA GLU A 279 20.99 -17.02 2.46
C GLU A 279 20.10 -17.53 1.32
N PHE A 280 20.39 -18.73 0.80
CA PHE A 280 19.54 -19.41 -0.18
C PHE A 280 19.46 -20.91 0.16
N PRO A 281 18.29 -21.40 0.67
CA PRO A 281 18.17 -22.79 1.10
C PRO A 281 18.28 -23.76 -0.08
N GLU A 282 19.08 -24.83 0.06
CA GLU A 282 19.25 -25.83 -0.99
C GLU A 282 17.94 -26.47 -1.48
N LYS A 283 16.99 -26.68 -0.57
CA LYS A 283 15.66 -27.23 -0.91
C LYS A 283 14.83 -26.30 -1.81
N SER A 284 15.20 -25.04 -1.88
CA SER A 284 14.53 -24.00 -2.69
C SER A 284 15.25 -23.73 -4.01
N LEU A 285 16.37 -24.41 -4.30
CA LEU A 285 17.09 -24.27 -5.56
C LEU A 285 16.21 -24.69 -6.74
N PRO A 286 15.98 -23.82 -7.72
CA PRO A 286 15.18 -24.13 -8.90
C PRO A 286 15.82 -25.22 -9.78
N THR A 287 17.14 -25.22 -9.85
CA THR A 287 17.96 -26.23 -10.53
C THR A 287 19.08 -26.69 -9.62
N SER A 288 19.86 -27.67 -10.08
CA SER A 288 20.98 -28.23 -9.32
C SER A 288 22.08 -27.19 -9.08
N LEU A 289 22.71 -27.23 -7.90
CA LEU A 289 23.90 -26.43 -7.63
C LEU A 289 25.02 -26.78 -8.63
N GLU A 290 25.28 -28.06 -8.80
CA GLU A 290 26.11 -28.58 -9.86
C GLU A 290 25.22 -29.06 -11.00
N LEU A 291 25.16 -28.29 -12.08
CA LEU A 291 24.40 -28.64 -13.26
C LEU A 291 25.27 -29.39 -14.24
N VAL A 292 25.09 -30.72 -14.32
CA VAL A 292 25.80 -31.58 -15.23
C VAL A 292 25.10 -31.63 -16.58
N ILE A 293 25.78 -31.23 -17.64
CA ILE A 293 25.25 -31.18 -19.01
C ILE A 293 26.20 -31.89 -19.98
N LYS A 294 25.61 -32.58 -20.96
CA LYS A 294 26.31 -33.11 -22.14
C LYS A 294 25.73 -32.48 -23.41
N VAL A 295 26.51 -32.30 -24.45
CA VAL A 295 26.02 -31.96 -25.79
C VAL A 295 25.04 -33.03 -26.25
N GLY A 296 23.87 -32.63 -26.72
CA GLY A 296 22.76 -33.52 -27.05
C GLY A 296 21.76 -33.76 -25.92
N ALA A 297 22.04 -33.27 -24.68
CA ALA A 297 21.11 -33.41 -23.56
C ALA A 297 19.83 -32.61 -23.77
N GLN A 298 18.69 -33.23 -23.43
CA GLN A 298 17.41 -32.55 -23.41
C GLN A 298 17.27 -31.79 -22.09
N VAL A 299 16.90 -30.50 -22.18
CA VAL A 299 16.75 -29.62 -21.04
C VAL A 299 15.42 -28.89 -21.11
N VAL A 300 14.94 -28.43 -19.95
CA VAL A 300 13.79 -27.55 -19.83
C VAL A 300 14.23 -26.20 -19.27
N PHE A 301 13.73 -25.13 -19.83
CA PHE A 301 13.91 -23.78 -19.29
C PHE A 301 13.05 -23.54 -18.05
N LEU A 302 13.65 -23.00 -17.01
CA LEU A 302 13.00 -22.74 -15.72
C LEU A 302 12.57 -21.29 -15.53
N LYS A 303 12.81 -20.43 -16.52
CA LYS A 303 12.50 -19.00 -16.46
C LYS A 303 12.12 -18.48 -17.84
N ASN A 304 11.25 -17.49 -17.88
CA ASN A 304 10.91 -16.80 -19.13
C ASN A 304 12.09 -15.93 -19.56
N ASP A 305 12.38 -15.94 -20.85
CA ASP A 305 13.36 -15.04 -21.44
C ASP A 305 12.82 -13.61 -21.55
N ILE A 306 13.69 -12.64 -21.34
CA ILE A 306 13.35 -11.20 -21.43
C ILE A 306 12.94 -10.81 -22.85
N ASP A 307 13.60 -11.37 -23.85
CA ASP A 307 13.35 -11.13 -25.28
C ASP A 307 12.28 -12.06 -25.86
N LYS A 308 11.62 -12.86 -25.00
CA LYS A 308 10.56 -13.81 -25.38
C LYS A 308 10.98 -14.90 -26.37
N ARG A 309 12.26 -15.26 -26.38
CA ARG A 309 12.78 -16.36 -27.20
C ARG A 309 12.26 -17.72 -26.72
N TRP A 310 12.07 -17.89 -25.40
CA TRP A 310 11.46 -19.04 -24.74
C TRP A 310 10.66 -18.62 -23.50
N VAL A 311 9.84 -19.54 -23.02
CA VAL A 311 9.09 -19.39 -21.77
C VAL A 311 9.43 -20.51 -20.80
N ASN A 312 9.11 -20.34 -19.53
CA ASN A 312 9.25 -21.40 -18.53
C ASN A 312 8.48 -22.67 -18.98
N GLY A 313 9.19 -23.80 -19.02
CA GLY A 313 8.67 -25.07 -19.54
C GLY A 313 9.01 -25.35 -20.99
N THR A 314 9.59 -24.40 -21.74
CA THR A 314 10.10 -24.68 -23.08
C THR A 314 11.20 -25.75 -23.00
N ILE A 315 11.14 -26.75 -23.89
CA ILE A 315 12.13 -27.78 -24.01
C ILE A 315 13.15 -27.39 -25.09
N GLY A 316 14.40 -27.72 -24.86
CA GLY A 316 15.48 -27.56 -25.82
C GLY A 316 16.49 -28.69 -25.75
N LYS A 317 17.36 -28.78 -26.76
CA LYS A 317 18.46 -29.71 -26.83
C LYS A 317 19.77 -28.94 -26.79
N VAL A 318 20.71 -29.37 -25.99
CA VAL A 318 22.04 -28.76 -25.90
C VAL A 318 22.75 -28.95 -27.24
N HIS A 319 22.93 -27.87 -28.02
CA HIS A 319 23.62 -27.89 -29.29
C HIS A 319 25.14 -27.78 -29.10
N LYS A 320 25.57 -26.83 -28.29
CA LYS A 320 26.97 -26.64 -27.88
C LYS A 320 27.07 -26.31 -26.41
N ALA A 321 28.12 -26.83 -25.78
CA ALA A 321 28.41 -26.50 -24.39
C ALA A 321 29.93 -26.37 -24.23
N THR A 322 30.35 -25.32 -23.53
CA THR A 322 31.73 -25.05 -23.11
C THR A 322 31.70 -24.59 -21.65
N LYS A 323 32.85 -24.46 -21.01
CA LYS A 323 32.88 -24.02 -19.59
C LYS A 323 32.08 -22.79 -19.26
N ASN A 324 31.91 -21.85 -20.23
CA ASN A 324 31.32 -20.56 -19.99
C ASN A 324 30.12 -20.23 -20.90
N ARG A 325 29.69 -21.18 -21.74
CA ARG A 325 28.65 -20.89 -22.74
C ARG A 325 27.83 -22.16 -23.00
N ILE A 326 26.51 -21.98 -23.02
CA ILE A 326 25.56 -23.01 -23.42
C ILE A 326 24.69 -22.45 -24.55
N GLU A 327 24.64 -23.22 -25.66
CA GLU A 327 23.77 -22.93 -26.80
C GLU A 327 22.73 -24.05 -26.92
N ILE A 328 21.45 -23.66 -26.93
CA ILE A 328 20.30 -24.58 -26.95
C ILE A 328 19.58 -24.44 -28.29
N GLU A 329 19.29 -25.59 -28.89
CA GLU A 329 18.37 -25.71 -30.01
C GLU A 329 16.95 -25.91 -29.50
N LEU A 330 16.02 -25.08 -29.95
CA LEU A 330 14.61 -25.21 -29.62
C LEU A 330 13.88 -26.11 -30.64
N GLU A 331 12.63 -26.55 -30.34
CA GLU A 331 11.83 -27.40 -31.22
C GLU A 331 11.60 -26.81 -32.64
N ASN A 332 11.65 -25.51 -32.78
CA ASN A 332 11.52 -24.78 -34.05
C ASN A 332 12.84 -24.73 -34.85
N GLY A 333 13.90 -25.38 -34.38
CA GLY A 333 15.24 -25.42 -35.00
C GLY A 333 16.04 -24.10 -34.79
N THR A 334 15.59 -23.17 -33.98
CA THR A 334 16.35 -21.97 -33.66
C THR A 334 17.37 -22.25 -32.55
N HIS A 335 18.57 -21.67 -32.70
CA HIS A 335 19.63 -21.79 -31.72
C HIS A 335 19.75 -20.51 -30.89
N HIS A 336 19.84 -20.67 -29.59
CA HIS A 336 19.96 -19.56 -28.66
C HIS A 336 21.04 -19.78 -27.61
N GLU A 337 21.86 -18.78 -27.40
CA GLU A 337 22.77 -18.75 -26.27
C GLU A 337 21.98 -18.44 -24.99
N VAL A 338 22.24 -19.24 -23.95
CA VAL A 338 21.61 -19.09 -22.64
C VAL A 338 22.61 -18.49 -21.67
N GLU A 339 22.20 -17.50 -20.95
CA GLU A 339 22.99 -16.85 -19.90
C GLU A 339 22.56 -17.35 -18.52
N PRO A 340 23.46 -17.32 -17.53
CA PRO A 340 23.09 -17.57 -16.14
C PRO A 340 22.08 -16.54 -15.66
N GLU A 341 21.09 -17.00 -14.92
CA GLU A 341 20.02 -16.20 -14.35
C GLU A 341 20.13 -16.15 -12.83
N ILE A 342 19.63 -15.05 -12.27
CA ILE A 342 19.64 -14.82 -10.83
C ILE A 342 18.24 -15.07 -10.28
N TRP A 343 18.16 -15.95 -9.29
CA TRP A 343 16.98 -16.12 -8.44
C TRP A 343 17.24 -15.46 -7.09
N ARG A 344 16.30 -14.66 -6.63
CA ARG A 344 16.42 -13.91 -5.38
C ARG A 344 15.64 -14.62 -4.28
N ASN A 345 16.26 -14.74 -3.13
CA ASN A 345 15.57 -15.09 -1.90
C ASN A 345 15.23 -13.81 -1.16
N ILE A 346 13.94 -13.50 -1.07
CA ILE A 346 13.45 -12.28 -0.46
C ILE A 346 12.77 -12.54 0.87
N VAL A 347 12.83 -11.55 1.74
CA VAL A 347 11.97 -11.41 2.92
C VAL A 347 11.24 -10.08 2.81
N TYR A 348 10.08 -10.00 3.43
CA TYR A 348 9.33 -8.77 3.48
C TYR A 348 9.66 -8.00 4.76
N GLU A 349 9.88 -6.70 4.65
CA GLU A 349 10.05 -5.78 5.78
C GLU A 349 9.07 -4.60 5.62
N TYR A 350 8.72 -3.96 6.74
CA TYR A 350 7.93 -2.74 6.70
C TYR A 350 8.86 -1.54 6.85
N ASP A 351 8.89 -0.71 5.82
CA ASP A 351 9.63 0.54 5.80
C ASP A 351 8.84 1.65 6.50
N GLU A 352 9.44 2.30 7.48
CA GLU A 352 8.82 3.35 8.28
C GLU A 352 8.72 4.69 7.56
N GLU A 353 9.65 4.97 6.65
CA GLU A 353 9.70 6.24 5.95
C GLU A 353 8.64 6.29 4.84
N THR A 354 8.53 5.25 4.06
CA THR A 354 7.55 5.16 2.96
C THR A 354 6.19 4.64 3.39
N HIS A 355 6.07 4.11 4.63
CA HIS A 355 4.90 3.42 5.16
C HIS A 355 4.40 2.24 4.30
N ARG A 356 5.34 1.55 3.63
CA ARG A 356 5.07 0.42 2.73
C ARG A 356 5.80 -0.85 3.14
N VAL A 357 5.26 -1.98 2.70
CA VAL A 357 5.99 -3.24 2.72
C VAL A 357 6.95 -3.25 1.54
N ILE A 358 8.23 -3.50 1.84
CA ILE A 358 9.31 -3.60 0.86
C ILE A 358 9.87 -5.03 0.82
N GLU A 359 10.36 -5.42 -0.35
CA GLU A 359 11.08 -6.66 -0.55
C GLU A 359 12.56 -6.43 -0.27
N LYS A 360 13.12 -7.25 0.63
CA LYS A 360 14.54 -7.23 0.96
C LYS A 360 15.18 -8.54 0.50
N GLU A 361 16.13 -8.43 -0.38
CA GLU A 361 16.93 -9.57 -0.79
C GLU A 361 17.87 -9.99 0.35
N ILE A 362 17.76 -11.26 0.78
CA ILE A 362 18.62 -11.85 1.80
C ILE A 362 19.64 -12.80 1.20
N GLY A 363 19.44 -13.22 -0.03
CA GLY A 363 20.37 -14.03 -0.78
C GLY A 363 19.94 -14.22 -2.21
N SER A 364 20.86 -14.69 -3.02
CA SER A 364 20.62 -15.00 -4.42
C SER A 364 21.33 -16.28 -4.84
N PHE A 365 20.73 -16.92 -5.83
CA PHE A 365 21.29 -18.08 -6.51
C PHE A 365 21.45 -17.77 -8.00
N THR A 366 22.66 -17.89 -8.52
CA THR A 366 22.97 -17.67 -9.93
C THR A 366 23.35 -18.98 -10.57
N GLN A 367 22.63 -19.40 -11.61
CA GLN A 367 22.90 -20.60 -12.39
C GLN A 367 22.22 -20.46 -13.76
N TYR A 368 22.60 -21.31 -14.72
CA TYR A 368 21.84 -21.43 -15.96
C TYR A 368 20.41 -21.88 -15.67
N PRO A 369 19.39 -21.24 -16.28
CA PRO A 369 17.97 -21.51 -16.00
C PRO A 369 17.51 -22.81 -16.71
N LEU A 370 18.27 -23.87 -16.54
CA LEU A 370 18.14 -25.15 -17.23
C LEU A 370 18.08 -26.31 -16.23
N LYS A 371 17.36 -27.34 -16.61
CA LYS A 371 17.33 -28.62 -15.90
C LYS A 371 17.25 -29.75 -16.92
N LEU A 372 17.91 -30.89 -16.62
CA LEU A 372 17.73 -32.10 -17.42
C LEU A 372 16.24 -32.50 -17.44
N ALA A 373 15.72 -32.80 -18.60
CA ALA A 373 14.31 -32.91 -18.80
C ALA A 373 13.89 -33.93 -19.84
N TRP A 374 14.39 -35.15 -19.79
CA TRP A 374 13.76 -36.27 -20.45
C TRP A 374 12.55 -36.75 -19.66
N ALA A 375 12.63 -36.70 -18.31
CA ALA A 375 11.53 -37.01 -17.45
C ALA A 375 11.37 -36.02 -16.28
N LEU A 376 10.13 -35.80 -15.85
CA LEU A 376 9.75 -35.04 -14.64
C LEU A 376 8.63 -35.77 -13.89
N THR A 377 8.54 -35.55 -12.58
CA THR A 377 7.35 -36.00 -11.86
C THR A 377 6.15 -35.13 -12.22
N ILE A 378 4.96 -35.71 -12.21
CA ILE A 378 3.69 -34.98 -12.44
C ILE A 378 3.57 -33.79 -11.50
N HIS A 379 3.99 -33.90 -10.22
CA HIS A 379 4.02 -32.80 -9.25
C HIS A 379 4.95 -31.65 -9.70
N LYS A 380 6.15 -31.97 -10.20
CA LYS A 380 7.10 -30.93 -10.65
C LYS A 380 6.76 -30.34 -12.00
N SER A 381 5.88 -30.99 -12.78
CA SER A 381 5.38 -30.45 -14.04
C SER A 381 4.25 -29.42 -13.86
N GLN A 382 3.78 -29.21 -12.64
CA GLN A 382 2.74 -28.26 -12.34
C GLN A 382 3.16 -26.84 -12.76
N GLY A 383 2.29 -26.11 -13.42
CA GLY A 383 2.62 -24.82 -14.04
C GLY A 383 3.30 -24.87 -15.41
N LEU A 384 3.96 -25.98 -15.77
CA LEU A 384 4.63 -26.16 -17.06
C LEU A 384 3.66 -26.59 -18.17
N THR A 385 4.08 -26.46 -19.43
CA THR A 385 3.30 -26.84 -20.61
C THR A 385 4.24 -27.35 -21.70
N PHE A 386 3.84 -28.42 -22.36
CA PHE A 386 4.64 -29.10 -23.35
C PHE A 386 3.85 -29.42 -24.60
N ASN A 387 4.49 -29.43 -25.76
CA ASN A 387 3.85 -29.82 -27.02
C ASN A 387 3.77 -31.35 -27.14
N ASN A 388 4.79 -32.07 -26.68
CA ASN A 388 4.84 -33.54 -26.77
C ASN A 388 5.14 -34.11 -25.38
N VAL A 389 4.25 -35.01 -24.92
CA VAL A 389 4.31 -35.59 -23.57
C VAL A 389 4.08 -37.09 -23.59
N ILE A 390 4.93 -37.83 -22.94
CA ILE A 390 4.69 -39.23 -22.59
C ILE A 390 4.24 -39.28 -21.14
N ILE A 391 3.08 -39.85 -20.86
CA ILE A 391 2.61 -40.02 -19.49
C ILE A 391 2.75 -41.49 -19.06
N ASP A 392 3.42 -41.66 -17.94
CA ASP A 392 3.64 -42.93 -17.28
C ASP A 392 2.94 -42.94 -15.92
N PHE A 393 1.75 -43.51 -15.85
CA PHE A 393 1.03 -43.67 -14.60
C PHE A 393 1.54 -44.86 -13.76
N GLY A 394 2.42 -45.71 -14.30
CA GLY A 394 2.88 -46.90 -13.61
C GLY A 394 1.72 -47.85 -13.27
N GLN A 395 1.45 -48.03 -11.98
CA GLN A 395 0.35 -48.88 -11.49
C GLN A 395 -1.01 -48.12 -11.38
N GLY A 396 -1.11 -46.91 -11.94
CA GLY A 396 -2.29 -46.03 -11.89
C GLY A 396 -2.07 -44.74 -11.12
N ALA A 397 -3.04 -43.83 -11.20
CA ALA A 397 -3.05 -42.59 -10.41
C ALA A 397 -3.41 -42.91 -8.95
N PHE A 398 -2.65 -42.36 -8.01
CA PHE A 398 -2.85 -42.59 -6.57
C PHE A 398 -3.36 -41.37 -5.79
N SER A 399 -3.43 -40.22 -6.44
CA SER A 399 -3.87 -38.96 -5.82
C SER A 399 -4.96 -38.29 -6.65
N SER A 400 -5.93 -37.68 -5.98
CA SER A 400 -6.99 -36.91 -6.63
C SER A 400 -6.38 -35.82 -7.53
N GLY A 401 -6.94 -35.69 -8.75
CA GLY A 401 -6.49 -34.70 -9.74
C GLY A 401 -5.18 -35.02 -10.47
N GLN A 402 -4.48 -36.11 -10.13
CA GLN A 402 -3.17 -36.44 -10.72
C GLN A 402 -3.27 -36.68 -12.25
N SER A 403 -4.29 -37.39 -12.71
CA SER A 403 -4.53 -37.62 -14.13
C SER A 403 -4.85 -36.32 -14.87
N TYR A 404 -5.66 -35.45 -14.28
CA TYR A 404 -5.95 -34.13 -14.84
C TYR A 404 -4.68 -33.28 -14.96
N VAL A 405 -3.85 -33.22 -13.92
CA VAL A 405 -2.59 -32.48 -13.97
C VAL A 405 -1.68 -32.98 -15.06
N ALA A 406 -1.50 -34.29 -15.17
CA ALA A 406 -0.64 -34.90 -16.19
C ALA A 406 -1.14 -34.60 -17.62
N LEU A 407 -2.42 -34.88 -17.90
CA LEU A 407 -3.01 -34.67 -19.22
C LEU A 407 -3.04 -33.19 -19.61
N SER A 408 -3.31 -32.29 -18.65
CA SER A 408 -3.36 -30.85 -18.90
C SER A 408 -1.99 -30.21 -19.15
N ARG A 409 -0.89 -30.96 -19.02
CA ARG A 409 0.46 -30.47 -19.41
C ARG A 409 0.62 -30.41 -20.94
N CYS A 410 -0.12 -31.21 -21.69
CA CYS A 410 -0.05 -31.22 -23.14
C CYS A 410 -0.95 -30.11 -23.75
N THR A 411 -0.46 -29.51 -24.84
CA THR A 411 -1.22 -28.45 -25.57
C THR A 411 -2.30 -29.01 -26.47
N SER A 412 -2.14 -30.26 -26.96
CA SER A 412 -3.08 -30.93 -27.86
C SER A 412 -3.06 -32.44 -27.63
N ILE A 413 -4.13 -33.11 -28.07
CA ILE A 413 -4.22 -34.58 -27.97
C ILE A 413 -3.18 -35.29 -28.85
N ASP A 414 -2.79 -34.70 -29.96
CA ASP A 414 -1.81 -35.27 -30.88
C ASP A 414 -0.40 -35.37 -30.29
N GLY A 415 -0.08 -34.45 -29.39
CA GLY A 415 1.20 -34.49 -28.68
C GLY A 415 1.23 -35.44 -27.47
N LEU A 416 0.11 -36.08 -27.14
CA LEU A 416 -0.01 -36.96 -25.99
C LEU A 416 0.32 -38.41 -26.37
N VAL A 417 1.12 -39.05 -25.55
CA VAL A 417 1.38 -40.50 -25.59
C VAL A 417 1.21 -41.07 -24.18
N LEU A 418 0.52 -42.20 -24.07
CA LEU A 418 0.35 -42.94 -22.83
C LEU A 418 1.21 -44.18 -22.87
N LYS A 419 1.91 -44.51 -21.77
CA LYS A 419 2.65 -45.77 -21.65
C LYS A 419 1.76 -46.98 -21.37
N SER A 420 0.62 -46.73 -20.71
CA SER A 420 -0.36 -47.76 -20.35
C SER A 420 -1.79 -47.21 -20.49
N ASN A 421 -2.76 -48.11 -20.62
CA ASN A 421 -4.17 -47.73 -20.68
C ASN A 421 -4.60 -47.02 -19.43
N LEU A 422 -5.31 -45.91 -19.64
CA LEU A 422 -6.00 -45.16 -18.57
C LEU A 422 -7.35 -45.82 -18.32
N ASN A 423 -7.67 -46.04 -17.05
CA ASN A 423 -8.92 -46.62 -16.61
C ASN A 423 -9.75 -45.54 -15.90
N TYR A 424 -11.06 -45.75 -15.78
CA TYR A 424 -11.96 -44.87 -15.00
C TYR A 424 -11.47 -44.65 -13.57
N ARG A 425 -10.85 -45.68 -12.96
CA ARG A 425 -10.31 -45.61 -11.58
C ARG A 425 -9.13 -44.65 -11.44
N ASP A 426 -8.46 -44.33 -12.54
CA ASP A 426 -7.33 -43.42 -12.58
C ASP A 426 -7.77 -41.95 -12.66
N VAL A 427 -9.06 -41.72 -12.98
CA VAL A 427 -9.66 -40.39 -13.10
C VAL A 427 -10.68 -40.19 -12.00
N PHE A 428 -10.24 -39.68 -10.87
CA PHE A 428 -11.11 -39.45 -9.73
C PHE A 428 -10.85 -38.08 -9.09
N VAL A 429 -11.88 -37.52 -8.48
CA VAL A 429 -11.89 -36.27 -7.76
C VAL A 429 -12.56 -36.48 -6.41
N ASN A 430 -12.00 -35.87 -5.37
CA ASN A 430 -12.59 -35.93 -4.05
C ASN A 430 -13.98 -35.24 -4.05
N PRO A 431 -15.03 -35.90 -3.53
CA PRO A 431 -16.39 -35.34 -3.51
C PRO A 431 -16.51 -33.96 -2.85
N SER A 432 -15.68 -33.67 -1.85
CA SER A 432 -15.66 -32.36 -1.17
C SER A 432 -15.26 -31.23 -2.12
N ILE A 433 -14.41 -31.51 -3.13
CA ILE A 433 -14.04 -30.52 -4.18
C ILE A 433 -15.26 -30.20 -5.03
N LEU A 434 -16.01 -31.24 -5.46
CA LEU A 434 -17.21 -31.05 -6.26
C LEU A 434 -18.28 -30.26 -5.51
N GLN A 435 -18.47 -30.52 -4.23
CA GLN A 435 -19.38 -29.77 -3.39
C GLN A 435 -18.95 -28.30 -3.27
N TYR A 436 -17.69 -28.04 -2.97
CA TYR A 436 -17.18 -26.69 -2.82
C TYR A 436 -17.21 -25.90 -4.14
N SER A 437 -17.02 -26.57 -5.27
CA SER A 437 -17.04 -25.93 -6.58
C SER A 437 -18.43 -25.40 -7.01
N GLN A 438 -19.52 -25.85 -6.36
CA GLN A 438 -20.86 -25.31 -6.60
C GLN A 438 -21.00 -23.84 -6.18
N GLU A 439 -20.13 -23.37 -5.29
CA GLU A 439 -20.08 -21.99 -4.83
C GLU A 439 -19.29 -21.06 -5.80
N PHE A 440 -18.65 -21.62 -6.85
CA PHE A 440 -17.87 -20.82 -7.78
C PHE A 440 -18.74 -19.85 -8.57
N ASN A 441 -18.31 -18.59 -8.62
CA ASN A 441 -19.02 -17.50 -9.28
C ASN A 441 -20.46 -17.34 -8.80
N ASN A 442 -20.75 -17.67 -7.53
CA ASN A 442 -22.06 -17.48 -6.95
C ASN A 442 -22.44 -16.00 -6.93
N PRO A 443 -23.48 -15.58 -7.71
CA PRO A 443 -23.84 -14.16 -7.82
C PRO A 443 -24.26 -13.55 -6.48
N GLN A 444 -24.87 -14.33 -5.60
CA GLN A 444 -25.32 -13.83 -4.29
C GLN A 444 -24.12 -13.49 -3.42
N LEU A 445 -23.09 -14.36 -3.38
CA LEU A 445 -21.85 -14.10 -2.62
C LEU A 445 -21.11 -12.90 -3.19
N ILE A 446 -20.98 -12.81 -4.52
CA ILE A 446 -20.30 -11.69 -5.18
C ILE A 446 -21.05 -10.38 -4.93
N ASN A 447 -22.39 -10.36 -5.12
CA ASN A 447 -23.20 -9.16 -4.92
C ASN A 447 -23.17 -8.69 -3.46
N SER A 448 -23.29 -9.62 -2.51
CA SER A 448 -23.19 -9.29 -1.07
C SER A 448 -21.81 -8.68 -0.74
N ALA A 449 -20.75 -9.29 -1.24
CA ALA A 449 -19.40 -8.76 -1.06
C ALA A 449 -19.18 -7.41 -1.75
N MET A 450 -19.82 -7.18 -2.94
CA MET A 450 -19.76 -5.89 -3.65
C MET A 450 -20.60 -4.80 -2.98
N GLN A 451 -21.73 -5.13 -2.36
CA GLN A 451 -22.48 -4.17 -1.54
C GLN A 451 -21.63 -3.71 -0.35
N TRP A 452 -20.88 -4.62 0.25
CA TRP A 452 -19.91 -4.27 1.29
C TRP A 452 -18.75 -3.42 0.75
N ALA A 453 -18.40 -3.58 -0.54
CA ALA A 453 -17.39 -2.79 -1.21
C ALA A 453 -17.70 -1.29 -1.21
N LYS A 454 -18.94 -0.92 -1.52
CA LYS A 454 -19.35 0.49 -1.54
C LYS A 454 -19.18 1.13 -0.17
N ALA A 455 -19.56 0.41 0.88
CA ALA A 455 -19.37 0.91 2.25
C ALA A 455 -17.89 1.04 2.62
N ASP A 456 -17.06 0.05 2.28
CA ASP A 456 -15.63 0.08 2.56
C ASP A 456 -14.91 1.20 1.79
N ASP A 457 -15.27 1.42 0.52
CA ASP A 457 -14.74 2.52 -0.29
C ASP A 457 -15.14 3.89 0.30
N ALA A 458 -16.40 4.05 0.67
CA ALA A 458 -16.88 5.27 1.31
C ALA A 458 -16.21 5.52 2.68
N TYR A 459 -16.00 4.50 3.52
CA TYR A 459 -15.22 4.63 4.76
C TYR A 459 -13.77 5.02 4.49
N GLN A 460 -13.15 4.48 3.46
CA GLN A 460 -11.78 4.84 3.08
C GLN A 460 -11.72 6.27 2.55
N GLN A 461 -12.63 6.67 1.67
CA GLN A 461 -12.70 8.03 1.14
C GLN A 461 -12.94 9.04 2.25
N ALA A 462 -13.84 8.76 3.19
CA ALA A 462 -14.06 9.58 4.37
C ALA A 462 -12.77 9.78 5.18
N ALA A 463 -11.97 8.72 5.37
CA ALA A 463 -10.71 8.82 6.09
C ALA A 463 -9.66 9.62 5.33
N GLU A 464 -9.56 9.46 4.00
CA GLU A 464 -8.63 10.20 3.14
C GLU A 464 -8.99 11.70 3.07
N GLU A 465 -10.26 12.02 2.88
CA GLU A 465 -10.73 13.42 2.84
C GLU A 465 -10.54 14.10 4.18
N PHE A 466 -10.73 13.39 5.28
CA PHE A 466 -10.42 13.89 6.61
C PHE A 466 -8.93 14.25 6.76
N ASP A 467 -8.03 13.39 6.29
CA ASP A 467 -6.58 13.61 6.36
C ASP A 467 -6.11 14.78 5.46
N LYS A 468 -6.86 15.06 4.40
CA LYS A 468 -6.66 16.26 3.54
C LYS A 468 -7.23 17.55 4.14
N GLY A 469 -7.99 17.48 5.25
CA GLY A 469 -8.66 18.62 5.86
C GLY A 469 -10.02 18.95 5.24
N ASN A 470 -10.54 18.14 4.32
CA ASN A 470 -11.83 18.34 3.67
C ASN A 470 -12.97 17.75 4.53
N TYR A 471 -13.17 18.30 5.73
CA TYR A 471 -14.04 17.70 6.76
C TYR A 471 -15.49 17.54 6.31
N ARG A 472 -16.04 18.46 5.53
CA ARG A 472 -17.44 18.35 5.04
C ARG A 472 -17.60 17.12 4.14
N LYS A 473 -16.72 16.96 3.16
CA LYS A 473 -16.74 15.81 2.26
C LYS A 473 -16.47 14.51 3.02
N ALA A 474 -15.55 14.52 3.99
CA ALA A 474 -15.30 13.38 4.85
C ALA A 474 -16.54 12.90 5.61
N VAL A 475 -17.37 13.84 6.09
CA VAL A 475 -18.62 13.53 6.78
C VAL A 475 -19.68 13.00 5.80
N ASP A 476 -19.81 13.59 4.61
CA ASP A 476 -20.75 13.12 3.59
C ASP A 476 -20.44 11.68 3.17
N GLU A 477 -19.17 11.36 2.86
CA GLU A 477 -18.71 9.99 2.55
C GLU A 477 -18.92 9.03 3.73
N PHE A 478 -18.72 9.50 4.96
CA PHE A 478 -18.94 8.69 6.15
C PHE A 478 -20.43 8.35 6.37
N ILE A 479 -21.34 9.29 6.07
CA ILE A 479 -22.78 9.06 6.12
C ILE A 479 -23.20 8.06 5.05
N GLU A 480 -22.65 8.16 3.82
CA GLU A 480 -22.90 7.18 2.75
C GLU A 480 -22.43 5.78 3.15
N ALA A 481 -21.24 5.69 3.76
CA ALA A 481 -20.72 4.44 4.29
C ALA A 481 -21.66 3.81 5.35
N ILE A 482 -22.13 4.59 6.31
CA ILE A 482 -23.05 4.12 7.36
C ILE A 482 -24.40 3.68 6.76
N ASN A 483 -24.94 4.42 5.81
CA ASN A 483 -26.20 4.06 5.14
C ASN A 483 -26.07 2.77 4.33
N SER A 484 -24.88 2.52 3.74
CA SER A 484 -24.60 1.30 3.00
C SER A 484 -24.35 0.11 3.93
N ARG A 485 -23.63 0.33 5.04
CA ARG A 485 -23.33 -0.68 6.07
C ARG A 485 -22.95 -0.02 7.39
N ASN A 486 -23.82 -0.14 8.38
CA ASN A 486 -23.56 0.40 9.71
C ASN A 486 -22.57 -0.46 10.49
N GLU A 487 -21.30 -0.03 10.52
CA GLU A 487 -20.23 -0.71 11.25
C GLU A 487 -19.72 0.07 12.47
N LEU A 488 -20.48 1.04 12.96
CA LEU A 488 -20.08 1.85 14.12
C LEU A 488 -19.76 1.01 15.36
N SER A 489 -20.39 -0.14 15.51
CA SER A 489 -20.12 -1.10 16.60
C SER A 489 -18.84 -1.90 16.41
N ARG A 490 -18.25 -1.95 15.21
CA ARG A 490 -17.00 -2.64 14.98
C ARG A 490 -15.83 -1.93 15.69
N PRO A 491 -15.01 -2.67 16.45
CA PRO A 491 -13.89 -2.07 17.19
C PRO A 491 -12.87 -1.33 16.32
N SER A 492 -12.72 -1.72 15.05
CA SER A 492 -11.85 -1.06 14.06
C SER A 492 -12.36 0.32 13.71
N VAL A 493 -13.65 0.43 13.36
CA VAL A 493 -14.29 1.70 12.99
C VAL A 493 -14.36 2.63 14.20
N SER A 494 -14.79 2.12 15.37
CA SER A 494 -14.82 2.88 16.61
C SER A 494 -13.44 3.44 16.99
N ARG A 495 -12.38 2.65 16.84
CA ARG A 495 -11.00 3.12 17.07
C ARG A 495 -10.55 4.17 16.06
N LEU A 496 -10.92 4.01 14.78
CA LEU A 496 -10.62 5.00 13.75
C LEU A 496 -11.26 6.35 14.10
N ILE A 497 -12.56 6.36 14.40
CA ILE A 497 -13.31 7.55 14.81
C ILE A 497 -12.67 8.19 16.05
N SER A 498 -12.45 7.40 17.11
CA SER A 498 -11.83 7.89 18.34
C SER A 498 -10.46 8.51 18.09
N ARG A 499 -9.65 7.90 17.23
CA ARG A 499 -8.33 8.43 16.84
C ARG A 499 -8.45 9.75 16.08
N LYS A 500 -9.39 9.85 15.11
CA LYS A 500 -9.61 11.12 14.36
C LYS A 500 -10.13 12.23 15.28
N LEU A 501 -11.04 11.93 16.19
CA LEU A 501 -11.52 12.88 17.19
C LEU A 501 -10.41 13.33 18.15
N SER A 502 -9.52 12.42 18.56
CA SER A 502 -8.39 12.79 19.41
C SER A 502 -7.42 13.75 18.72
N VAL A 503 -7.19 13.57 17.40
CA VAL A 503 -6.37 14.50 16.59
C VAL A 503 -6.99 15.89 16.55
N ILE A 504 -8.32 15.99 16.31
CA ILE A 504 -9.02 17.27 16.33
C ILE A 504 -8.88 17.97 17.69
N SER A 505 -9.07 17.20 18.77
CA SER A 505 -8.96 17.74 20.14
C SER A 505 -7.53 18.24 20.43
N SER A 506 -6.52 17.52 19.98
CA SER A 506 -5.12 17.92 20.13
C SER A 506 -4.82 19.20 19.34
N LEU A 507 -5.22 19.26 18.05
CA LEU A 507 -5.03 20.46 17.23
C LEU A 507 -5.75 21.67 17.80
N LYS A 508 -6.98 21.50 18.31
CA LYS A 508 -7.71 22.58 18.96
C LYS A 508 -6.94 23.13 20.15
N LYS A 509 -6.40 22.25 20.99
CA LYS A 509 -5.59 22.64 22.14
C LYS A 509 -4.31 23.38 21.73
N GLU A 510 -3.62 22.91 20.70
CA GLU A 510 -2.44 23.58 20.16
C GLU A 510 -2.76 25.00 19.64
N VAL A 511 -3.87 25.15 18.92
CA VAL A 511 -4.31 26.46 18.45
C VAL A 511 -4.63 27.40 19.62
N GLU A 512 -5.30 26.92 20.68
CA GLU A 512 -5.57 27.69 21.88
C GLU A 512 -4.29 28.12 22.61
N GLU A 513 -3.30 27.24 22.70
CA GLU A 513 -1.97 27.52 23.29
C GLU A 513 -1.19 28.54 22.43
N CYS A 514 -1.26 28.41 21.10
CA CYS A 514 -0.64 29.39 20.19
C CYS A 514 -1.28 30.77 20.35
N HIS A 515 -2.62 30.87 20.42
CA HIS A 515 -3.30 32.14 20.66
C HIS A 515 -2.88 32.79 21.98
N LYS A 516 -2.83 32.02 23.08
CA LYS A 516 -2.37 32.54 24.38
C LYS A 516 -0.94 33.06 24.30
N THR A 517 -0.06 32.36 23.60
CA THR A 517 1.33 32.77 23.42
C THR A 517 1.44 34.06 22.60
N ILE A 518 0.66 34.17 21.51
CA ILE A 518 0.59 35.39 20.70
C ILE A 518 0.13 36.59 21.53
N GLU A 519 -0.94 36.45 22.32
CA GLU A 519 -1.43 37.53 23.18
C GLU A 519 -0.41 37.91 24.27
N ALA A 520 0.27 36.93 24.86
CA ALA A 520 1.34 37.21 25.83
C ALA A 520 2.52 37.96 25.17
N HIS A 521 2.89 37.64 23.94
CA HIS A 521 3.93 38.38 23.21
C HIS A 521 3.47 39.81 22.87
N LYS A 522 2.22 39.99 22.41
CA LYS A 522 1.66 41.32 22.14
C LYS A 522 1.70 42.19 23.39
N GLN A 523 1.26 41.65 24.53
CA GLN A 523 1.30 42.34 25.80
C GLN A 523 2.72 42.76 26.18
N ARG A 524 3.69 41.88 26.05
CA ARG A 524 5.10 42.16 26.36
C ARG A 524 5.66 43.23 25.41
N PHE A 525 5.37 43.19 24.14
CA PHE A 525 5.80 44.24 23.21
C PHE A 525 5.18 45.60 23.55
N ARG A 526 3.94 45.63 24.01
CA ARG A 526 3.28 46.85 24.47
C ARG A 526 3.91 47.44 25.74
N GLU A 527 4.32 46.59 26.67
CA GLU A 527 5.10 46.99 27.87
C GLU A 527 6.45 47.57 27.49
N LEU A 528 7.23 46.89 26.63
CA LEU A 528 8.48 47.40 26.14
C LEU A 528 8.33 48.73 25.36
N ALA A 529 7.28 48.85 24.54
CA ALA A 529 6.98 50.12 23.86
C ALA A 529 6.74 51.27 24.86
N ARG A 530 6.05 50.98 25.96
CA ARG A 530 5.85 51.96 27.05
C ARG A 530 7.15 52.41 27.69
N GLU A 531 8.08 51.45 27.94
CA GLU A 531 9.40 51.79 28.48
C GLU A 531 10.22 52.68 27.55
N TYR A 532 10.20 52.37 26.21
CA TYR A 532 10.88 53.22 25.24
C TYR A 532 10.22 54.62 25.12
N VAL A 533 8.89 54.74 25.30
CA VAL A 533 8.24 56.05 25.36
C VAL A 533 8.70 56.84 26.60
N MET A 534 8.85 56.16 27.75
CA MET A 534 9.40 56.83 28.96
C MET A 534 10.83 57.30 28.73
N MET A 535 11.69 56.44 28.18
CA MET A 535 13.08 56.82 27.85
C MET A 535 13.15 57.98 26.86
N GLY A 536 12.22 58.02 25.86
CA GLY A 536 12.11 59.14 24.93
C GLY A 536 11.75 60.45 25.61
N ASN A 537 10.81 60.39 26.57
CA ASN A 537 10.44 61.55 27.36
C ASN A 537 11.56 62.01 28.30
N ASP A 538 12.30 61.07 28.94
CA ASP A 538 13.44 61.39 29.82
C ASP A 538 14.57 62.07 29.03
N CYS A 539 14.87 61.66 27.80
CA CYS A 539 15.85 62.32 26.94
C CYS A 539 15.48 63.80 26.67
N LEU A 540 14.21 64.12 26.59
CA LEU A 540 13.73 65.51 26.42
C LEU A 540 13.88 66.34 27.68
N HIS A 541 13.60 65.74 28.83
CA HIS A 541 13.61 66.46 30.11
C HIS A 541 15.01 66.70 30.67
N GLU A 542 15.97 65.74 30.44
CA GLU A 542 17.32 65.81 31.02
C GLU A 542 18.33 66.51 30.12
N SER A 543 18.26 66.33 28.79
CA SER A 543 19.34 66.76 27.89
C SER A 543 18.93 67.69 26.76
N ASN A 544 17.62 67.94 26.54
CA ASN A 544 17.09 68.62 25.37
C ASN A 544 17.63 68.01 24.03
N ASP A 545 17.91 66.71 24.06
CA ASP A 545 18.45 66.01 22.88
C ASP A 545 17.31 65.33 22.12
N TYR A 546 16.98 65.86 20.96
CA TYR A 546 15.87 65.38 20.11
C TYR A 546 16.20 64.09 19.42
N THR A 547 17.46 63.87 19.04
CA THR A 547 17.84 62.66 18.25
C THR A 547 17.66 61.34 18.99
N PRO A 548 18.13 61.17 20.23
CA PRO A 548 17.84 59.96 21.03
C PRO A 548 16.37 59.82 21.39
N ALA A 549 15.66 60.94 21.61
CA ALA A 549 14.24 60.91 21.91
C ALA A 549 13.44 60.33 20.72
N ILE A 550 13.69 60.80 19.49
CA ILE A 550 13.07 60.31 18.25
C ILE A 550 13.44 58.82 18.06
N ALA A 551 14.69 58.42 18.31
CA ALA A 551 15.11 57.04 18.19
C ALA A 551 14.33 56.10 19.11
N ASN A 552 14.10 56.52 20.37
CA ASN A 552 13.32 55.77 21.34
C ASN A 552 11.85 55.67 20.95
N PHE A 553 11.21 56.76 20.51
CA PHE A 553 9.84 56.70 19.99
C PHE A 553 9.71 55.83 18.77
N ASN A 554 10.65 55.89 17.82
CA ASN A 554 10.68 55.00 16.66
C ASN A 554 10.80 53.53 17.06
N LYS A 555 11.60 53.23 18.09
CA LYS A 555 11.73 51.89 18.65
C LYS A 555 10.40 51.40 19.27
N ALA A 556 9.74 52.26 20.05
CA ALA A 556 8.40 51.96 20.58
C ALA A 556 7.40 51.65 19.49
N ILE A 557 7.37 52.43 18.41
CA ILE A 557 6.50 52.24 17.25
C ILE A 557 6.83 50.94 16.54
N SER A 558 8.11 50.58 16.40
CA SER A 558 8.53 49.31 15.79
C SER A 558 8.09 48.06 16.57
N LEU A 559 7.96 48.17 17.88
CA LEU A 559 7.49 47.12 18.77
C LEU A 559 5.95 47.03 18.81
N CYS A 560 5.27 48.16 18.74
CA CYS A 560 3.84 48.26 18.84
C CYS A 560 3.35 49.44 17.97
N ALA A 561 3.05 49.15 16.72
CA ALA A 561 2.72 50.16 15.72
C ALA A 561 1.40 50.93 16.00
N ASP A 562 0.53 50.36 16.82
CA ASP A 562 -0.72 50.96 17.28
C ASP A 562 -0.63 51.67 18.65
N PHE A 563 0.60 51.87 19.16
CA PHE A 563 0.80 52.48 20.46
C PHE A 563 0.77 54.00 20.36
N VAL A 564 -0.41 54.57 20.54
CA VAL A 564 -0.70 56.01 20.45
C VAL A 564 0.31 56.90 21.17
N PRO A 565 0.74 56.61 22.43
CA PRO A 565 1.68 57.49 23.13
C PRO A 565 3.04 57.64 22.41
N ALA A 566 3.47 56.63 21.66
CA ALA A 566 4.75 56.67 20.91
C ALA A 566 4.65 57.65 19.71
N TRP A 567 3.58 57.56 18.97
CA TRP A 567 3.32 58.47 17.85
C TRP A 567 3.12 59.90 18.32
N TYR A 568 2.39 60.13 19.44
CA TYR A 568 2.18 61.44 20.01
C TYR A 568 3.49 62.06 20.51
N GLY A 569 4.28 61.30 21.30
CA GLY A 569 5.61 61.71 21.74
C GLY A 569 6.54 62.08 20.59
N LYS A 570 6.60 61.21 19.55
CA LYS A 570 7.36 61.50 18.33
C LYS A 570 6.93 62.82 17.68
N GLY A 571 5.63 63.04 17.56
CA GLY A 571 5.07 64.28 16.98
C GLY A 571 5.47 65.53 17.77
N LEU A 572 5.44 65.48 19.10
CA LEU A 572 5.86 66.57 19.94
C LEU A 572 7.37 66.92 19.75
N VAL A 573 8.24 65.92 19.73
CA VAL A 573 9.68 66.14 19.57
C VAL A 573 10.00 66.72 18.21
N LEU A 574 9.37 66.19 17.15
CA LEU A 574 9.55 66.70 15.78
C LEU A 574 9.08 68.13 15.64
N MET A 575 7.96 68.51 16.33
CA MET A 575 7.45 69.87 16.36
C MET A 575 8.45 70.80 17.06
N GLU A 576 9.06 70.42 18.19
CA GLU A 576 10.08 71.17 18.89
C GLU A 576 11.38 71.29 18.11
N ASN A 577 11.72 70.27 17.32
CA ASN A 577 12.88 70.26 16.45
C ASN A 577 12.66 70.99 15.11
N PHE A 578 11.51 71.64 14.92
CA PHE A 578 11.10 72.34 13.71
C PHE A 578 10.91 71.48 12.46
N GLU A 579 10.77 70.15 12.62
CA GLU A 579 10.50 69.19 11.54
C GLU A 579 8.97 69.02 11.37
N HIS A 580 8.34 70.09 10.92
CA HIS A 580 6.88 70.23 10.92
C HIS A 580 6.16 69.20 10.05
N ASP A 581 6.66 68.84 8.87
CA ASP A 581 6.02 67.88 7.97
C ASP A 581 5.95 66.49 8.59
N GLU A 582 7.05 66.04 9.22
CA GLU A 582 7.07 64.78 9.91
C GLU A 582 6.24 64.77 11.19
N ALA A 583 6.20 65.89 11.92
CA ALA A 583 5.33 66.10 13.09
C ALA A 583 3.84 65.98 12.69
N ILE A 584 3.44 66.62 11.59
CA ILE A 584 2.08 66.50 11.03
C ILE A 584 1.74 65.05 10.73
N SER A 585 2.66 64.33 10.08
CA SER A 585 2.47 62.91 9.78
C SER A 585 2.27 62.06 11.04
N ALA A 586 3.08 62.28 12.08
CA ALA A 586 2.97 61.57 13.34
C ALA A 586 1.65 61.87 14.07
N PHE A 587 1.21 63.14 14.14
CA PHE A 587 -0.06 63.51 14.77
C PHE A 587 -1.28 63.01 14.00
N LYS A 588 -1.22 63.01 12.64
CA LYS A 588 -2.27 62.41 11.83
C LYS A 588 -2.42 60.90 12.11
N LYS A 589 -1.28 60.22 12.36
CA LYS A 589 -1.32 58.79 12.75
C LYS A 589 -1.95 58.59 14.15
N VAL A 590 -1.73 59.53 15.08
CA VAL A 590 -2.46 59.53 16.38
C VAL A 590 -3.96 59.64 16.18
N VAL A 591 -4.40 60.55 15.33
CA VAL A 591 -5.85 60.76 15.05
C VAL A 591 -6.46 59.50 14.39
N GLU A 592 -5.72 58.86 13.51
CA GLU A 592 -6.16 57.59 12.89
C GLU A 592 -6.29 56.43 13.89
N LEU A 593 -5.39 56.34 14.88
CA LEU A 593 -5.37 55.28 15.89
C LEU A 593 -6.30 55.52 17.08
N ASP A 594 -6.60 56.82 17.37
CA ASP A 594 -7.46 57.26 18.48
C ASP A 594 -8.28 58.45 18.02
N GLU A 595 -9.43 58.18 17.41
CA GLU A 595 -10.34 59.22 16.88
C GLU A 595 -10.88 60.19 17.95
N LEU A 596 -10.87 59.78 19.22
CA LEU A 596 -11.35 60.62 20.34
C LEU A 596 -10.20 61.46 20.95
N ASN A 597 -9.00 61.36 20.44
CA ASN A 597 -7.86 62.14 20.92
C ASN A 597 -8.05 63.63 20.56
N PHE A 598 -8.06 64.52 21.54
CA PHE A 598 -8.15 65.95 21.27
C PHE A 598 -6.76 66.60 21.18
N ASN A 599 -5.72 66.00 21.80
CA ASN A 599 -4.40 66.57 21.87
C ASN A 599 -3.69 66.64 20.50
N ALA A 600 -3.77 65.57 19.73
CA ALA A 600 -3.10 65.50 18.43
C ALA A 600 -3.70 66.48 17.40
N PRO A 601 -5.03 66.59 17.23
CA PRO A 601 -5.62 67.63 16.39
C PRO A 601 -5.30 69.04 16.91
N PHE A 602 -5.21 69.24 18.24
CA PHE A 602 -4.81 70.54 18.80
C PHE A 602 -3.37 70.91 18.39
N GLN A 603 -2.42 69.96 18.43
CA GLN A 603 -1.04 70.22 17.98
C GLN A 603 -0.96 70.42 16.45
N LEU A 604 -1.74 69.73 15.67
CA LEU A 604 -1.87 70.00 14.24
C LEU A 604 -2.33 71.43 13.98
N GLY A 605 -3.34 71.88 14.69
CA GLY A 605 -3.80 73.27 14.63
C GLY A 605 -2.69 74.26 15.01
N ASN A 606 -1.89 74.00 16.05
CA ASN A 606 -0.76 74.85 16.41
C ASN A 606 0.34 74.91 15.34
N ILE A 607 0.67 73.81 14.66
CA ILE A 607 1.66 73.78 13.58
C ILE A 607 1.14 74.60 12.38
N TYR A 608 -0.08 74.40 11.91
CA TYR A 608 -0.66 75.14 10.79
C TYR A 608 -0.85 76.64 11.12
N MET A 609 -1.17 76.94 12.36
CA MET A 609 -1.24 78.32 12.84
C MET A 609 0.13 79.02 12.77
N GLY A 610 1.20 78.29 13.13
CA GLY A 610 2.60 78.79 13.01
C GLY A 610 3.06 78.97 11.56
N GLN A 611 2.59 78.15 10.66
CA GLN A 611 2.85 78.22 9.21
C GLN A 611 2.04 79.29 8.49
N GLY A 612 1.06 79.91 9.18
CA GLY A 612 0.20 80.92 8.60
C GLY A 612 -0.99 80.36 7.80
N ASP A 613 -1.16 79.05 7.78
CA ASP A 613 -2.31 78.40 7.13
C ASP A 613 -3.50 78.38 8.12
N PHE A 614 -4.21 79.53 8.17
CA PHE A 614 -5.28 79.71 9.09
C PHE A 614 -6.53 78.86 8.80
N TYR A 615 -6.69 78.43 7.55
CA TYR A 615 -7.80 77.55 7.15
C TYR A 615 -7.61 76.13 7.69
N GLU A 616 -6.46 75.54 7.48
CA GLU A 616 -6.13 74.21 8.05
C GLU A 616 -6.06 74.25 9.57
N ALA A 617 -5.50 75.33 10.16
CA ALA A 617 -5.48 75.51 11.60
C ALA A 617 -6.90 75.49 12.21
N LEU A 618 -7.87 76.18 11.58
CA LEU A 618 -9.26 76.20 12.03
C LEU A 618 -9.87 74.79 11.94
N ASN A 619 -9.67 74.09 10.84
CA ASN A 619 -10.20 72.73 10.66
C ASN A 619 -9.72 71.81 11.81
N TRP A 620 -8.44 71.79 12.10
CA TRP A 620 -7.87 70.92 13.11
C TRP A 620 -8.25 71.33 14.56
N TYR A 621 -8.36 72.66 14.83
CA TYR A 621 -8.87 73.08 16.13
C TYR A 621 -10.33 72.73 16.33
N LEU A 622 -11.17 72.76 15.28
CA LEU A 622 -12.57 72.32 15.38
C LEU A 622 -12.64 70.80 15.64
N VAL A 623 -11.77 70.00 15.02
CA VAL A 623 -11.64 68.56 15.35
C VAL A 623 -11.19 68.38 16.81
N ALA A 624 -10.24 69.16 17.26
CA ALA A 624 -9.83 69.11 18.68
C ALA A 624 -10.97 69.52 19.61
N LEU A 625 -11.75 70.51 19.24
CA LEU A 625 -12.91 71.00 20.03
C LEU A 625 -14.02 69.96 20.11
N SER A 626 -14.29 69.22 19.02
CA SER A 626 -15.30 68.14 19.01
C SER A 626 -14.96 67.00 20.02
N ASN A 627 -13.66 66.74 20.23
CA ASN A 627 -13.21 65.73 21.14
C ASN A 627 -12.87 66.24 22.56
N GLY A 628 -12.64 67.56 22.68
CA GLY A 628 -12.27 68.24 23.92
C GLY A 628 -13.02 69.54 24.16
N GLU A 629 -14.35 69.51 24.10
CA GLU A 629 -15.23 70.69 24.16
C GLU A 629 -14.98 71.63 25.37
N LYS A 630 -14.53 71.09 26.50
CA LYS A 630 -14.29 71.84 27.73
C LYS A 630 -12.84 72.20 28.00
N GLU A 631 -11.97 71.99 27.00
CA GLU A 631 -10.55 72.28 27.14
C GLU A 631 -10.28 73.78 26.92
N PRO A 632 -9.81 74.52 27.96
CA PRO A 632 -9.58 75.95 27.85
C PRO A 632 -8.56 76.35 26.81
N SER A 633 -7.52 75.50 26.60
CA SER A 633 -6.45 75.74 25.65
C SER A 633 -6.92 75.77 24.20
N ILE A 634 -7.90 74.91 23.85
CA ILE A 634 -8.49 74.91 22.52
C ILE A 634 -9.25 76.20 22.24
N HIS A 635 -10.08 76.56 23.18
CA HIS A 635 -10.83 77.82 23.07
C HIS A 635 -9.95 79.07 23.01
N MET A 636 -8.85 79.10 23.74
CA MET A 636 -7.86 80.19 23.69
C MET A 636 -7.26 80.30 22.30
N ARG A 637 -6.80 79.14 21.70
CA ARG A 637 -6.23 79.12 20.36
C ARG A 637 -7.24 79.46 19.27
N LEU A 638 -8.47 79.03 19.43
CA LEU A 638 -9.56 79.48 18.53
C LEU A 638 -9.81 80.97 18.62
N SER A 639 -9.79 81.56 19.81
CA SER A 639 -9.91 83.04 19.99
C SER A 639 -8.77 83.74 19.26
N ASP A 640 -7.50 83.33 19.47
CA ASP A 640 -6.32 83.88 18.79
C ASP A 640 -6.40 83.77 17.27
N LEU A 641 -6.93 82.64 16.77
CA LEU A 641 -7.09 82.41 15.36
C LEU A 641 -8.19 83.32 14.76
N TYR A 642 -9.34 83.37 15.39
CA TYR A 642 -10.47 84.22 14.90
C TYR A 642 -10.12 85.71 14.91
N GLU A 643 -9.35 86.22 15.87
CA GLU A 643 -8.77 87.56 15.81
C GLU A 643 -7.89 87.76 14.56
N LYS A 644 -7.08 86.79 14.19
CA LYS A 644 -6.21 86.89 12.99
C LYS A 644 -6.96 86.85 11.66
N ILE A 645 -8.10 86.14 11.64
CA ILE A 645 -8.96 86.06 10.43
C ILE A 645 -9.95 87.27 10.37
N GLY A 646 -10.04 88.06 11.43
CA GLY A 646 -10.90 89.26 11.47
C GLY A 646 -12.32 88.94 11.88
N ASP A 647 -12.61 87.84 12.56
CA ASP A 647 -13.95 87.54 13.13
C ASP A 647 -13.95 87.77 14.62
N ASP A 648 -14.14 89.06 14.96
CA ASP A 648 -14.10 89.52 16.34
C ASP A 648 -15.24 88.93 17.20
N GLU A 649 -16.36 88.52 16.60
CA GLU A 649 -17.48 87.92 17.33
C GLU A 649 -17.16 86.53 17.84
N GLN A 650 -16.61 85.69 16.97
CA GLN A 650 -16.19 84.34 17.37
C GLN A 650 -15.01 84.43 18.31
N ALA A 651 -14.07 85.36 18.12
CA ALA A 651 -12.92 85.55 18.98
C ALA A 651 -13.32 85.82 20.41
N ASP A 652 -14.28 86.81 20.62
CA ASP A 652 -14.83 87.17 21.97
C ASP A 652 -15.58 85.97 22.59
N MET A 653 -16.36 85.25 21.78
CA MET A 653 -17.09 84.06 22.26
C MET A 653 -16.14 83.04 22.82
N HIS A 654 -15.14 82.67 22.08
CA HIS A 654 -14.16 81.66 22.49
C HIS A 654 -13.29 82.16 23.65
N SER A 655 -12.92 83.40 23.74
CA SER A 655 -12.23 84.02 24.89
C SER A 655 -13.04 83.87 26.19
N LYS A 656 -14.33 84.13 26.15
CA LYS A 656 -15.24 83.95 27.27
C LYS A 656 -15.34 82.50 27.71
N LEU A 657 -15.43 81.54 26.75
CA LEU A 657 -15.48 80.11 27.03
C LEU A 657 -14.18 79.59 27.64
N ALA A 658 -13.01 80.08 27.14
CA ALA A 658 -11.72 79.74 27.71
C ALA A 658 -11.60 80.14 29.19
N LYS A 659 -12.04 81.40 29.53
CA LYS A 659 -12.06 81.90 30.91
C LYS A 659 -13.01 81.06 31.76
N LYS A 660 -14.21 80.79 31.27
CA LYS A 660 -15.20 79.97 31.97
C LYS A 660 -14.70 78.61 32.33
N TYR A 661 -14.17 77.86 31.39
CA TYR A 661 -13.66 76.47 31.62
C TYR A 661 -12.37 76.44 32.46
N ARG A 662 -11.49 77.47 32.33
CA ARG A 662 -10.32 77.59 33.17
C ARG A 662 -10.71 77.84 34.69
N ASN A 663 -11.74 78.61 34.95
CA ASN A 663 -12.22 78.85 36.28
C ASN A 663 -13.00 77.66 36.87
N SER A 664 -13.61 76.82 36.05
CA SER A 664 -14.27 75.60 36.50
C SER A 664 -13.27 74.51 36.89
N ARG A 665 -12.07 74.54 36.38
CA ARG A 665 -10.98 73.61 36.78
C ARG A 665 -10.23 74.00 38.07
N LYS A 666 -10.37 75.20 38.54
CA LYS A 666 -9.79 75.70 39.80
C LYS A 666 -10.70 75.50 41.04
N LYS A 667 -11.93 75.12 40.81
CA LYS A 667 -12.87 74.63 41.84
C LYS A 667 -12.88 73.09 41.82
#